data_4c16f36b39bb04bf742db07f36cae11a
#
_entry.id   4c16f36b39bb04bf742db07f36cae11a
#
_cell.length_a   1.000
_cell.length_b   1.000
_cell.length_c   1.000
_cell.angle_alpha   90.00
_cell.angle_beta   90.00
_cell.angle_gamma   90.00
#
_symmetry.space_group_name_H-M   'P 1'
#
loop_
_entity.id
_entity.type
_entity.pdbx_description
1 polymer ?
#
loop_
_entity_poly.entity_id
_entity_poly.type
_entity_poly.pdbx_seq_one_letter_code
_entity_poly.pdbx_strand_id
1 'polypeptide(L)'
;MRSILIVSLLVLTVSSSAQEFGQRSGLRGIVSKKERPTLLNEVEVSTSVAGDTYAQAARTVTVITAKEIQELPVNTINELLEFVAGIDVRQRGPLDVQSDLGIRGGTFDQTLVLVDGVRMNNAQTGHHNMNLPIPIAMIERIEVLHGGASRVHGVGAMTGVVNIVLKKAQVKINGGYRVSAGSYGLQHHGFNAGKKIGKWGAQIAYQRDQSSGYMANTDFKSDRFMMSLDRAVNFGGTLGNLSLLYAENQKGFGASNYYSSSFPDQFEATSTRVLGARLNLKKNGFSYDLKVNYVGATDRFELYRETQGLAGFNADQVAYERNEDGTYFRASTGDTAASWYGGHNFHKTAAWTANTHGSYEWNPRHITTVGMNIRYDEILSNALGQTGIIDPVEVPNWPASYTRYQDQLNMSYFAEHRYSDGPLRITAGMLLNQRQLGSEIIVSAWSPGIDVGFKLGKLSTLYASVDQSVRYPTYTDLYYARGNAYGSLDLDHESAQNFEAGYRRGVQNNIRYNAAAFHRRSTNLIDWVKFPGNDTAFAQNITNLNLTGLEGNFGYYASKRKDFVRSIVGSFMFMQGSTPEVEYTSLYALDYLGAKANITVNNRLGNGLFLKWAVTAQDRVGTYESFTTGEQVDYAPFLTVDAKLYWAPVAGITRRQIPFQAFLNINNALDQYYFDRGNVAQPGRWISTGIELRFR
;
A
#
# COMPACT_ATOMS: atom_id res chain seq x y z
N MET A 1 -19.81 -11.10 29.14
CA MET A 1 -19.58 -10.01 30.13
C MET A 1 -18.25 -10.21 30.81
N ARG A 2 -17.19 -9.61 30.27
CA ARG A 2 -15.85 -9.38 30.85
C ARG A 2 -14.99 -8.90 29.67
N SER A 3 -14.28 -7.84 29.60
CA SER A 3 -13.97 -6.71 30.43
C SER A 3 -13.60 -5.60 29.48
N ILE A 4 -14.35 -4.54 29.46
CA ILE A 4 -13.97 -3.29 28.78
C ILE A 4 -12.88 -2.67 29.65
N LEU A 5 -11.64 -2.73 29.20
CA LEU A 5 -10.58 -1.94 29.78
C LEU A 5 -10.67 -0.52 29.18
N ILE A 6 -11.35 0.33 29.94
CA ILE A 6 -11.50 1.76 29.64
C ILE A 6 -10.11 2.40 29.82
N VAL A 7 -9.51 2.84 28.72
CA VAL A 7 -8.42 3.82 28.78
C VAL A 7 -9.04 5.16 29.14
N SER A 8 -9.00 5.50 30.42
CA SER A 8 -9.44 6.80 30.94
C SER A 8 -8.51 7.89 30.38
N LEU A 9 -9.05 8.70 29.50
CA LEU A 9 -8.41 9.90 28.99
C LEU A 9 -8.36 10.93 30.12
N LEU A 10 -7.19 11.15 30.70
CA LEU A 10 -6.96 12.24 31.66
C LEU A 10 -6.96 13.57 30.92
N VAL A 11 -8.07 14.29 30.99
CA VAL A 11 -8.17 15.68 30.58
C VAL A 11 -7.62 16.54 31.71
N LEU A 12 -6.36 16.96 31.59
CA LEU A 12 -5.78 18.00 32.45
C LEU A 12 -6.17 19.38 31.90
N THR A 13 -7.09 20.03 32.58
CA THR A 13 -7.38 21.45 32.41
C THR A 13 -6.24 22.26 33.00
N VAL A 14 -5.44 22.89 32.16
CA VAL A 14 -4.46 23.90 32.59
C VAL A 14 -5.03 25.29 32.29
N SER A 15 -5.30 26.02 33.34
CA SER A 15 -5.72 27.42 33.32
C SER A 15 -4.55 28.28 32.78
N SER A 16 -4.83 29.11 31.79
CA SER A 16 -3.90 30.08 31.22
C SER A 16 -3.88 31.38 32.02
N SER A 17 -2.75 31.75 32.56
CA SER A 17 -2.43 33.15 32.89
C SER A 17 -1.52 33.68 31.80
N ALA A 18 -2.02 34.66 31.05
CA ALA A 18 -1.29 35.43 30.08
C ALA A 18 -0.52 36.54 30.82
N GLN A 19 0.78 36.63 30.57
CA GLN A 19 1.53 37.88 30.77
C GLN A 19 2.24 38.24 29.48
N GLU A 20 1.84 39.38 28.93
CA GLU A 20 2.54 40.09 27.85
C GLU A 20 3.89 40.62 28.33
N PHE A 21 4.95 40.36 27.59
CA PHE A 21 6.15 41.17 27.59
C PHE A 21 6.54 41.50 26.15
N GLY A 22 6.35 42.77 25.81
CA GLY A 22 6.84 43.34 24.58
C GLY A 22 8.33 43.61 24.64
N GLN A 23 9.05 43.23 23.60
CA GLN A 23 10.28 43.93 23.19
C GLN A 23 10.41 43.92 21.67
N ARG A 24 10.38 45.14 21.11
CA ARG A 24 10.77 45.40 19.72
C ARG A 24 12.29 45.29 19.61
N SER A 25 12.77 44.42 18.73
CA SER A 25 14.09 44.60 18.13
C SER A 25 13.97 44.34 16.63
N GLY A 26 14.39 45.35 15.86
CA GLY A 26 14.31 45.37 14.42
C GLY A 26 15.27 44.34 13.78
N LEU A 27 14.74 43.63 12.85
CA LEU A 27 15.51 42.91 11.83
C LEU A 27 14.97 43.29 10.46
N ARG A 28 15.68 44.22 9.81
CA ARG A 28 15.60 44.43 8.37
C ARG A 28 16.19 43.20 7.67
N GLY A 29 15.48 42.73 6.65
CA GLY A 29 16.06 41.90 5.61
C GLY A 29 15.81 40.40 5.76
N ILE A 30 14.55 39.94 5.72
CA ILE A 30 14.25 38.59 5.30
C ILE A 30 13.96 38.63 3.81
N VAL A 31 15.03 38.44 3.03
CA VAL A 31 14.92 38.01 1.63
C VAL A 31 14.08 36.78 1.63
N SER A 32 12.94 36.82 0.95
CA SER A 32 12.10 35.68 0.65
C SER A 32 12.99 34.55 0.10
N LYS A 33 13.30 33.56 0.93
CA LYS A 33 13.92 32.30 0.50
C LYS A 33 12.90 31.67 -0.44
N LYS A 34 13.11 31.79 -1.77
CA LYS A 34 12.44 30.92 -2.74
C LYS A 34 12.56 29.51 -2.19
N GLU A 35 11.43 28.86 -1.90
CA GLU A 35 11.41 27.46 -1.51
C GLU A 35 12.18 26.70 -2.57
N ARG A 36 13.38 26.24 -2.24
CA ARG A 36 14.12 25.32 -3.09
C ARG A 36 13.32 24.01 -3.05
N PRO A 37 13.01 23.41 -4.21
CA PRO A 37 12.41 22.08 -4.19
C PRO A 37 13.33 21.17 -3.37
N THR A 38 12.76 20.46 -2.40
CA THR A 38 13.50 19.49 -1.58
C THR A 38 14.21 18.53 -2.53
N LEU A 39 15.53 18.49 -2.48
CA LEU A 39 16.31 17.57 -3.29
C LEU A 39 16.04 16.16 -2.77
N LEU A 40 15.81 15.18 -3.65
CA LEU A 40 15.54 13.79 -3.26
C LEU A 40 16.58 13.23 -2.28
N ASN A 41 17.84 13.67 -2.41
CA ASN A 41 18.93 13.27 -1.51
C ASN A 41 18.69 13.65 -0.03
N GLU A 42 17.87 14.66 0.25
CA GLU A 42 17.53 15.17 1.58
C GLU A 42 16.21 14.60 2.11
N VAL A 43 15.51 13.78 1.33
CA VAL A 43 14.25 13.16 1.75
C VAL A 43 14.54 12.10 2.80
N GLU A 44 13.93 12.22 3.98
CA GLU A 44 13.94 11.17 4.98
C GLU A 44 13.16 9.96 4.47
N VAL A 45 13.72 8.77 4.64
CA VAL A 45 13.13 7.48 4.24
C VAL A 45 13.11 6.51 5.41
N SER A 46 12.15 5.63 5.43
CA SER A 46 11.85 4.72 6.54
C SER A 46 12.72 3.44 6.52
N THR A 47 14.02 3.56 6.30
CA THR A 47 14.96 2.41 6.25
C THR A 47 15.50 1.98 7.60
N SER A 48 15.46 2.87 8.59
CA SER A 48 15.79 2.58 9.99
C SER A 48 14.82 3.32 10.89
N VAL A 49 14.69 2.87 12.14
CA VAL A 49 13.80 3.51 13.11
C VAL A 49 14.24 4.94 13.43
N ALA A 50 15.56 5.18 13.48
CA ALA A 50 16.14 6.51 13.70
C ALA A 50 16.01 7.45 12.49
N GLY A 51 15.44 6.97 11.37
CA GLY A 51 15.32 7.70 10.11
C GLY A 51 16.63 7.84 9.36
N ASP A 52 16.58 7.75 8.05
CA ASP A 52 17.70 7.94 7.13
C ASP A 52 17.29 8.93 6.04
N THR A 53 18.24 9.65 5.48
CA THR A 53 17.99 10.32 4.20
C THR A 53 18.14 9.31 3.05
N TYR A 54 17.48 9.55 1.93
CA TYR A 54 17.61 8.72 0.73
C TYR A 54 19.07 8.46 0.34
N ALA A 55 19.91 9.49 0.43
CA ALA A 55 21.33 9.37 0.13
C ALA A 55 22.12 8.49 1.13
N GLN A 56 21.62 8.32 2.33
CA GLN A 56 22.28 7.60 3.42
C GLN A 56 21.74 6.19 3.63
N ALA A 57 20.59 5.87 3.05
CA ALA A 57 19.97 4.56 3.21
C ALA A 57 20.92 3.44 2.75
N ALA A 58 21.14 2.44 3.59
CA ALA A 58 22.00 1.29 3.30
C ALA A 58 21.19 0.09 2.78
N ARG A 59 20.10 0.37 2.07
CA ARG A 59 19.18 -0.60 1.42
C ARG A 59 18.62 -0.01 0.16
N THR A 60 18.08 -0.83 -0.72
CA THR A 60 17.34 -0.35 -1.89
C THR A 60 16.04 0.31 -1.46
N VAL A 61 15.88 1.57 -1.86
CA VAL A 61 14.66 2.35 -1.66
C VAL A 61 14.28 3.01 -2.96
N THR A 62 13.03 2.86 -3.37
CA THR A 62 12.43 3.64 -4.46
C THR A 62 11.53 4.71 -3.86
N VAL A 63 11.70 5.96 -4.29
CA VAL A 63 10.86 7.07 -3.86
C VAL A 63 10.16 7.66 -5.07
N ILE A 64 8.82 7.68 -5.03
CA ILE A 64 7.96 8.33 -6.03
C ILE A 64 7.44 9.62 -5.40
N THR A 65 7.82 10.75 -5.95
CA THR A 65 7.46 12.08 -5.41
C THR A 65 6.08 12.55 -5.87
N ALA A 66 5.46 13.49 -5.13
CA ALA A 66 4.19 14.12 -5.52
C ALA A 66 4.22 14.70 -6.94
N LYS A 67 5.37 15.17 -7.40
CA LYS A 67 5.53 15.68 -8.77
C LYS A 67 5.46 14.55 -9.80
N GLU A 68 6.14 13.44 -9.56
CA GLU A 68 6.09 12.26 -10.45
C GLU A 68 4.68 11.68 -10.51
N ILE A 69 3.98 11.59 -9.36
CA ILE A 69 2.57 11.17 -9.28
C ILE A 69 1.66 12.02 -10.18
N GLN A 70 1.80 13.35 -10.14
CA GLN A 70 0.98 14.26 -10.93
C GLN A 70 1.23 14.17 -12.44
N GLU A 71 2.43 13.81 -12.83
CA GLU A 71 2.82 13.72 -14.23
C GLU A 71 2.43 12.39 -14.88
N LEU A 72 2.29 11.29 -14.10
CA LEU A 72 1.93 9.97 -14.60
C LEU A 72 0.45 9.88 -15.03
N PRO A 73 0.10 8.99 -15.99
CA PRO A 73 -1.27 8.74 -16.43
C PRO A 73 -2.03 7.82 -15.46
N VAL A 74 -2.02 8.14 -14.16
CA VAL A 74 -2.57 7.30 -13.09
C VAL A 74 -3.67 8.02 -12.32
N ASN A 75 -4.60 7.27 -11.77
CA ASN A 75 -5.68 7.74 -10.91
C ASN A 75 -5.63 7.10 -9.51
N THR A 76 -4.92 5.98 -9.36
CA THR A 76 -4.87 5.18 -8.13
C THR A 76 -3.44 4.90 -7.67
N ILE A 77 -3.30 4.44 -6.42
CA ILE A 77 -2.02 4.05 -5.86
C ILE A 77 -1.49 2.78 -6.52
N ASN A 78 -2.39 1.83 -6.85
CA ASN A 78 -2.03 0.57 -7.48
C ASN A 78 -1.42 0.79 -8.87
N GLU A 79 -2.08 1.60 -9.72
CA GLU A 79 -1.54 2.00 -11.02
C GLU A 79 -0.17 2.69 -10.89
N LEU A 80 0.03 3.48 -9.83
CA LEU A 80 1.30 4.16 -9.59
C LEU A 80 2.43 3.18 -9.25
N LEU A 81 2.13 2.14 -8.45
CA LEU A 81 3.11 1.13 -8.04
C LEU A 81 3.55 0.22 -9.20
N GLU A 82 2.76 0.11 -10.25
CA GLU A 82 3.15 -0.63 -11.46
C GLU A 82 4.40 -0.06 -12.15
N PHE A 83 4.67 1.24 -11.99
CA PHE A 83 5.88 1.86 -12.55
C PHE A 83 7.16 1.59 -11.72
N VAL A 84 7.10 0.73 -10.70
CA VAL A 84 8.25 0.29 -9.90
C VAL A 84 8.62 -1.13 -10.29
N ALA A 85 9.81 -1.35 -10.85
CA ALA A 85 10.17 -2.66 -11.40
C ALA A 85 10.21 -3.80 -10.37
N GLY A 86 10.61 -3.51 -9.13
CA GLY A 86 10.64 -4.50 -8.05
C GLY A 86 9.27 -4.87 -7.45
N ILE A 87 8.19 -4.24 -7.95
CA ILE A 87 6.83 -4.47 -7.48
C ILE A 87 6.03 -5.26 -8.51
N ASP A 88 5.34 -6.27 -8.03
CA ASP A 88 4.31 -7.03 -8.73
C ASP A 88 2.94 -6.54 -8.25
N VAL A 89 2.15 -5.92 -9.11
CA VAL A 89 0.77 -5.53 -8.85
C VAL A 89 -0.13 -6.41 -9.71
N ARG A 90 -0.78 -7.38 -9.09
CA ARG A 90 -1.70 -8.29 -9.78
C ARG A 90 -3.10 -7.71 -9.70
N GLN A 91 -3.48 -6.98 -10.72
CA GLN A 91 -4.79 -6.34 -10.76
C GLN A 91 -5.88 -7.33 -11.19
N ARG A 92 -7.01 -7.27 -10.47
CA ARG A 92 -8.26 -7.93 -10.85
C ARG A 92 -9.23 -6.87 -11.35
N GLY A 93 -8.84 -6.16 -12.43
CA GLY A 93 -9.56 -5.04 -12.98
C GLY A 93 -8.89 -3.69 -12.71
N PRO A 94 -9.20 -2.66 -13.50
CA PRO A 94 -8.56 -1.35 -13.44
C PRO A 94 -9.01 -0.56 -12.20
N LEU A 95 -8.30 0.54 -11.95
CA LEU A 95 -8.71 1.61 -11.03
C LEU A 95 -8.97 1.14 -9.60
N ASP A 96 -8.10 0.26 -9.07
CA ASP A 96 -8.12 -0.08 -7.65
C ASP A 96 -9.30 -0.98 -7.23
N VAL A 97 -9.87 -1.73 -8.18
CA VAL A 97 -10.94 -2.68 -7.90
C VAL A 97 -10.46 -3.69 -6.86
N GLN A 98 -9.48 -4.50 -7.18
CA GLN A 98 -8.74 -5.34 -6.24
C GLN A 98 -7.34 -5.59 -6.80
N SER A 99 -6.32 -5.56 -5.95
CA SER A 99 -4.93 -5.79 -6.36
C SER A 99 -4.16 -6.51 -5.27
N ASP A 100 -3.45 -7.53 -5.67
CA ASP A 100 -2.47 -8.23 -4.86
C ASP A 100 -1.09 -7.59 -5.07
N LEU A 101 -0.41 -7.21 -4.00
CA LEU A 101 0.86 -6.50 -4.06
C LEU A 101 1.99 -7.37 -3.54
N GLY A 102 2.96 -7.68 -4.39
CA GLY A 102 4.19 -8.37 -4.03
C GLY A 102 5.45 -7.55 -4.30
N ILE A 103 6.51 -7.78 -3.55
CA ILE A 103 7.83 -7.18 -3.78
C ILE A 103 8.86 -8.29 -3.96
N ARG A 104 9.68 -8.23 -5.04
CA ARG A 104 10.74 -9.21 -5.34
C ARG A 104 10.24 -10.66 -5.22
N GLY A 105 9.11 -10.98 -5.87
CA GLY A 105 8.53 -12.33 -5.87
C GLY A 105 7.94 -12.77 -4.53
N GLY A 106 7.60 -11.83 -3.65
CA GLY A 106 6.79 -12.11 -2.46
C GLY A 106 5.32 -12.14 -2.79
N THR A 107 4.54 -12.85 -1.96
CA THR A 107 3.09 -12.82 -2.02
C THR A 107 2.52 -11.55 -1.38
N PHE A 108 1.23 -11.31 -1.57
CA PHE A 108 0.52 -10.14 -1.02
C PHE A 108 0.50 -10.10 0.52
N ASP A 109 0.61 -11.23 1.20
CA ASP A 109 0.69 -11.30 2.66
C ASP A 109 2.09 -10.98 3.21
N GLN A 110 3.12 -11.08 2.36
CA GLN A 110 4.53 -10.90 2.72
C GLN A 110 5.01 -9.45 2.56
N THR A 111 4.16 -8.57 2.02
CA THR A 111 4.46 -7.15 1.80
C THR A 111 3.71 -6.30 2.82
N LEU A 112 4.44 -5.45 3.54
CA LEU A 112 3.86 -4.53 4.51
C LEU A 112 3.46 -3.22 3.83
N VAL A 113 2.21 -2.79 4.04
CA VAL A 113 1.69 -1.51 3.55
C VAL A 113 1.45 -0.56 4.72
N LEU A 114 1.99 0.64 4.63
CA LEU A 114 1.91 1.69 5.65
C LEU A 114 1.33 2.99 5.08
N VAL A 115 0.58 3.72 5.90
CA VAL A 115 0.18 5.11 5.68
C VAL A 115 0.72 5.96 6.83
N ASP A 116 1.66 6.87 6.55
CA ASP A 116 2.41 7.61 7.59
C ASP A 116 2.96 6.71 8.71
N GLY A 117 3.34 5.47 8.34
CA GLY A 117 3.82 4.45 9.26
C GLY A 117 2.72 3.74 10.07
N VAL A 118 1.44 3.92 9.75
CA VAL A 118 0.31 3.12 10.25
C VAL A 118 0.18 1.87 9.39
N ARG A 119 0.21 0.70 10.00
CA ARG A 119 0.06 -0.59 9.31
C ARG A 119 -1.36 -0.76 8.79
N MET A 120 -1.51 -0.99 7.48
CA MET A 120 -2.79 -1.17 6.80
C MET A 120 -3.15 -2.64 6.54
N ASN A 121 -2.17 -3.56 6.67
CA ASN A 121 -2.40 -4.99 6.42
C ASN A 121 -3.56 -5.53 7.25
N ASN A 122 -4.50 -6.21 6.56
CA ASN A 122 -5.67 -6.82 7.17
C ASN A 122 -5.32 -8.22 7.71
N ALA A 123 -5.77 -8.54 8.90
CA ALA A 123 -5.54 -9.85 9.51
C ALA A 123 -6.40 -10.97 8.87
N GLN A 124 -7.49 -10.62 8.16
CA GLN A 124 -8.32 -11.57 7.43
C GLN A 124 -7.55 -12.18 6.27
N THR A 125 -7.04 -11.32 5.36
CA THR A 125 -6.35 -11.71 4.13
C THR A 125 -5.55 -10.55 3.55
N GLY A 126 -4.44 -10.83 2.91
CA GLY A 126 -3.64 -9.82 2.21
C GLY A 126 -4.27 -9.25 0.96
N HIS A 127 -5.30 -9.89 0.39
CA HIS A 127 -6.05 -9.36 -0.76
C HIS A 127 -6.67 -7.97 -0.48
N HIS A 128 -6.86 -7.62 0.78
CA HIS A 128 -7.43 -6.34 1.20
C HIS A 128 -6.37 -5.29 1.60
N ASN A 129 -5.08 -5.61 1.54
CA ASN A 129 -4.00 -4.71 1.96
C ASN A 129 -3.96 -3.40 1.17
N MET A 130 -4.46 -3.43 -0.08
CA MET A 130 -4.53 -2.25 -0.96
C MET A 130 -5.88 -1.51 -0.92
N ASN A 131 -6.81 -1.87 -0.03
CA ASN A 131 -8.04 -1.11 0.21
C ASN A 131 -7.76 0.18 1.01
N LEU A 132 -6.94 1.05 0.43
CA LEU A 132 -6.40 2.23 1.09
C LEU A 132 -7.39 3.40 1.10
N PRO A 133 -7.70 3.99 2.25
CA PRO A 133 -8.66 5.09 2.36
C PRO A 133 -8.03 6.47 2.05
N ILE A 134 -7.03 6.52 1.18
CA ILE A 134 -6.25 7.73 0.93
C ILE A 134 -6.48 8.24 -0.50
N PRO A 135 -7.06 9.44 -0.68
CA PRO A 135 -7.10 10.10 -1.97
C PRO A 135 -5.68 10.36 -2.50
N ILE A 136 -5.42 10.04 -3.79
CA ILE A 136 -4.09 10.18 -4.39
C ILE A 136 -3.55 11.62 -4.32
N ALA A 137 -4.44 12.61 -4.31
CA ALA A 137 -4.08 14.03 -4.17
C ALA A 137 -3.39 14.37 -2.83
N MET A 138 -3.56 13.53 -1.79
CA MET A 138 -2.99 13.73 -0.45
C MET A 138 -1.61 13.13 -0.28
N ILE A 139 -1.08 12.45 -1.27
CA ILE A 139 0.22 11.78 -1.20
C ILE A 139 1.34 12.80 -1.46
N GLU A 140 2.28 12.91 -0.51
CA GLU A 140 3.52 13.66 -0.66
C GLU A 140 4.57 12.85 -1.40
N ARG A 141 4.68 11.55 -1.05
CA ARG A 141 5.54 10.59 -1.70
C ARG A 141 5.16 9.16 -1.32
N ILE A 142 5.57 8.21 -2.13
CA ILE A 142 5.54 6.79 -1.77
C ILE A 142 6.99 6.33 -1.65
N GLU A 143 7.29 5.64 -0.56
CA GLU A 143 8.56 5.01 -0.28
C GLU A 143 8.39 3.50 -0.41
N VAL A 144 9.16 2.85 -1.28
CA VAL A 144 9.21 1.40 -1.40
C VAL A 144 10.55 0.93 -0.90
N LEU A 145 10.55 0.25 0.23
CA LEU A 145 11.73 -0.43 0.76
C LEU A 145 11.73 -1.86 0.25
N HIS A 146 12.75 -2.22 -0.49
CA HIS A 146 12.89 -3.54 -1.08
C HIS A 146 13.66 -4.49 -0.14
N GLY A 147 13.25 -5.77 -0.12
CA GLY A 147 13.83 -6.79 0.76
C GLY A 147 13.26 -6.75 2.18
N GLY A 148 13.70 -7.68 3.01
CA GLY A 148 13.18 -7.85 4.37
C GLY A 148 13.38 -6.62 5.25
N ALA A 149 12.39 -6.31 6.07
CA ALA A 149 12.40 -5.14 6.93
C ALA A 149 11.74 -5.39 8.29
N SER A 150 11.57 -6.65 8.69
CA SER A 150 10.92 -7.00 9.95
C SER A 150 11.62 -6.40 11.17
N ARG A 151 12.94 -6.26 11.14
CA ARG A 151 13.74 -5.61 12.19
C ARG A 151 13.26 -4.17 12.51
N VAL A 152 12.80 -3.44 11.47
CA VAL A 152 12.41 -2.02 11.58
C VAL A 152 10.90 -1.86 11.71
N HIS A 153 10.15 -2.62 10.93
CA HIS A 153 8.70 -2.42 10.76
C HIS A 153 7.85 -3.52 11.38
N GLY A 154 8.48 -4.56 11.93
CA GLY A 154 7.78 -5.70 12.54
C GLY A 154 7.40 -6.78 11.57
N VAL A 155 6.60 -7.71 12.06
CA VAL A 155 6.14 -8.91 11.34
C VAL A 155 5.35 -8.53 10.08
N GLY A 156 5.51 -9.32 9.00
CA GLY A 156 4.84 -9.10 7.72
C GLY A 156 5.62 -8.22 6.74
N ALA A 157 6.74 -7.59 7.17
CA ALA A 157 7.68 -6.92 6.27
C ALA A 157 8.71 -7.92 5.74
N MET A 158 8.26 -9.04 5.16
CA MET A 158 9.11 -10.16 4.79
C MET A 158 9.86 -9.90 3.47
N THR A 159 9.19 -9.28 2.51
CA THR A 159 9.73 -9.04 1.17
C THR A 159 9.92 -7.56 0.87
N GLY A 160 9.27 -6.69 1.64
CA GLY A 160 9.41 -5.25 1.52
C GLY A 160 8.33 -4.47 2.24
N VAL A 161 8.42 -3.15 2.11
CA VAL A 161 7.48 -2.20 2.70
C VAL A 161 7.11 -1.14 1.68
N VAL A 162 5.81 -0.85 1.55
CA VAL A 162 5.30 0.32 0.84
C VAL A 162 4.77 1.31 1.87
N ASN A 163 5.42 2.46 2.02
CA ASN A 163 5.00 3.52 2.95
C ASN A 163 4.49 4.73 2.18
N ILE A 164 3.22 5.06 2.37
CA ILE A 164 2.56 6.20 1.75
C ILE A 164 2.65 7.36 2.73
N VAL A 165 3.44 8.37 2.38
CA VAL A 165 3.64 9.56 3.20
C VAL A 165 2.69 10.66 2.77
N LEU A 166 1.95 11.21 3.72
CA LEU A 166 0.90 12.19 3.47
C LEU A 166 1.44 13.62 3.45
N LYS A 167 0.84 14.47 2.63
CA LYS A 167 1.10 15.91 2.58
C LYS A 167 0.82 16.55 3.93
N LYS A 168 1.56 17.59 4.28
CA LYS A 168 1.32 18.43 5.45
C LYS A 168 0.67 19.75 5.03
N ALA A 169 -0.19 20.29 5.90
CA ALA A 169 -0.84 21.58 5.68
C ALA A 169 0.19 22.71 5.58
N GLN A 170 0.04 23.59 4.60
CA GLN A 170 0.91 24.73 4.36
C GLN A 170 0.31 26.03 4.93
N VAL A 171 1.16 27.05 5.16
CA VAL A 171 0.72 28.35 5.68
C VAL A 171 -0.25 29.05 4.72
N LYS A 172 0.04 29.00 3.42
CA LYS A 172 -0.93 29.41 2.40
C LYS A 172 -1.97 28.31 2.22
N ILE A 173 -3.21 28.71 1.95
CA ILE A 173 -4.23 27.74 1.56
C ILE A 173 -3.76 27.01 0.32
N ASN A 174 -3.80 25.69 0.36
CA ASN A 174 -3.43 24.84 -0.76
C ASN A 174 -4.53 23.81 -0.98
N GLY A 175 -4.79 23.47 -2.23
CA GLY A 175 -5.80 22.50 -2.56
C GLY A 175 -5.97 22.35 -4.05
N GLY A 176 -6.95 21.52 -4.44
CA GLY A 176 -7.28 21.28 -5.82
C GLY A 176 -8.63 20.61 -6.01
N TYR A 177 -9.08 20.67 -7.23
CA TYR A 177 -10.23 19.91 -7.72
C TYR A 177 -9.83 19.25 -9.04
N ARG A 178 -10.07 17.94 -9.14
CA ARG A 178 -9.83 17.16 -10.36
C ARG A 178 -11.11 16.46 -10.76
N VAL A 179 -11.45 16.54 -12.05
CA VAL A 179 -12.54 15.80 -12.65
C VAL A 179 -12.06 15.19 -13.95
N SER A 180 -12.44 13.94 -14.22
CA SER A 180 -12.22 13.29 -15.51
C SER A 180 -13.33 12.30 -15.83
N ALA A 181 -13.51 12.05 -17.13
CA ALA A 181 -14.41 11.06 -17.67
C ALA A 181 -13.70 10.29 -18.80
N GLY A 182 -14.14 9.06 -19.07
CA GLY A 182 -13.46 8.23 -20.05
C GLY A 182 -14.23 7.01 -20.52
N SER A 183 -13.52 6.10 -21.19
CA SER A 183 -14.02 4.82 -21.65
C SER A 183 -14.70 4.05 -20.52
N TYR A 184 -15.62 3.16 -20.86
CA TYR A 184 -16.35 2.31 -19.93
C TYR A 184 -17.15 3.08 -18.85
N GLY A 185 -17.64 4.28 -19.19
CA GLY A 185 -18.36 5.13 -18.24
C GLY A 185 -17.52 5.60 -17.05
N LEU A 186 -16.19 5.60 -17.20
CA LEU A 186 -15.28 6.05 -16.15
C LEU A 186 -15.59 7.50 -15.76
N GLN A 187 -15.70 7.74 -14.46
CA GLN A 187 -15.80 9.06 -13.86
C GLN A 187 -14.90 9.13 -12.63
N HIS A 188 -14.16 10.22 -12.55
CA HIS A 188 -13.32 10.54 -11.39
C HIS A 188 -13.64 11.95 -10.90
N HIS A 189 -13.85 12.09 -9.62
CA HIS A 189 -14.01 13.36 -8.91
C HIS A 189 -13.10 13.39 -7.69
N GLY A 190 -12.21 14.37 -7.61
CA GLY A 190 -11.30 14.53 -6.49
C GLY A 190 -11.28 15.98 -5.99
N PHE A 191 -11.35 16.17 -4.69
CA PHE A 191 -11.21 17.46 -4.03
C PHE A 191 -10.24 17.34 -2.87
N ASN A 192 -9.41 18.35 -2.68
CA ASN A 192 -8.61 18.48 -1.47
C ASN A 192 -8.40 19.94 -1.10
N ALA A 193 -8.30 20.24 0.19
CA ALA A 193 -7.95 21.53 0.73
C ALA A 193 -7.17 21.40 2.02
N GLY A 194 -6.27 22.35 2.27
CA GLY A 194 -5.51 22.39 3.51
C GLY A 194 -4.98 23.78 3.83
N LYS A 195 -4.81 24.07 5.12
CA LYS A 195 -4.25 25.35 5.61
C LYS A 195 -3.62 25.15 6.98
N LYS A 196 -2.49 25.85 7.19
CA LYS A 196 -1.89 25.99 8.51
C LYS A 196 -2.17 27.39 9.06
N ILE A 197 -2.71 27.46 10.27
CA ILE A 197 -3.03 28.70 10.99
C ILE A 197 -2.33 28.65 12.35
N GLY A 198 -1.33 29.48 12.54
CA GLY A 198 -0.51 29.44 13.75
C GLY A 198 0.17 28.08 13.94
N LYS A 199 -0.11 27.42 15.06
CA LYS A 199 0.42 26.09 15.38
C LYS A 199 -0.42 24.92 14.81
N TRP A 200 -1.61 25.20 14.26
CA TRP A 200 -2.53 24.20 13.75
C TRP A 200 -2.47 24.08 12.24
N GLY A 201 -2.42 22.89 11.73
CA GLY A 201 -2.61 22.55 10.32
C GLY A 201 -3.84 21.65 10.18
N ALA A 202 -4.67 21.90 9.17
CA ALA A 202 -5.84 21.06 8.86
C ALA A 202 -5.86 20.76 7.36
N GLN A 203 -6.27 19.56 7.02
CA GLN A 203 -6.48 19.10 5.64
C GLN A 203 -7.72 18.26 5.55
N ILE A 204 -8.39 18.33 4.41
CA ILE A 204 -9.54 17.50 4.05
C ILE A 204 -9.42 17.10 2.59
N ALA A 205 -9.82 15.89 2.26
CA ALA A 205 -9.87 15.41 0.89
C ALA A 205 -11.01 14.41 0.68
N TYR A 206 -11.53 14.39 -0.53
CA TYR A 206 -12.51 13.42 -1.00
C TYR A 206 -12.16 13.00 -2.41
N GLN A 207 -12.40 11.72 -2.74
CA GLN A 207 -12.23 11.15 -4.07
C GLN A 207 -13.33 10.12 -4.32
N ARG A 208 -13.96 10.22 -5.47
CA ARG A 208 -14.88 9.22 -6.03
C ARG A 208 -14.37 8.74 -7.36
N ASP A 209 -14.34 7.43 -7.53
CA ASP A 209 -14.06 6.74 -8.80
C ASP A 209 -15.21 5.78 -9.09
N GLN A 210 -15.69 5.75 -10.33
CA GLN A 210 -16.72 4.80 -10.76
C GLN A 210 -16.58 4.47 -12.23
N SER A 211 -17.02 3.28 -12.64
CA SER A 211 -17.07 2.81 -14.03
C SER A 211 -18.21 1.83 -14.21
N SER A 212 -18.75 1.74 -15.43
CA SER A 212 -19.73 0.73 -15.82
C SER A 212 -19.11 -0.64 -16.13
N GLY A 213 -17.77 -0.75 -16.07
CA GLY A 213 -17.05 -1.98 -16.37
C GLY A 213 -16.67 -2.15 -17.84
N TYR A 214 -15.54 -2.82 -18.08
CA TYR A 214 -15.01 -3.13 -19.42
C TYR A 214 -15.45 -4.50 -19.95
N MET A 215 -15.97 -5.34 -19.06
CA MET A 215 -16.61 -6.63 -19.33
C MET A 215 -17.90 -6.73 -18.51
N ALA A 216 -18.70 -7.78 -18.76
CA ALA A 216 -19.86 -8.07 -17.94
C ALA A 216 -19.47 -8.24 -16.46
N ASN A 217 -20.26 -7.65 -15.57
CA ASN A 217 -20.04 -7.68 -14.12
C ASN A 217 -18.62 -7.26 -13.69
N THR A 218 -18.12 -6.14 -14.23
CA THR A 218 -16.84 -5.52 -13.81
C THR A 218 -17.01 -4.03 -13.50
N ASP A 219 -18.24 -3.61 -13.26
CA ASP A 219 -18.56 -2.27 -12.77
C ASP A 219 -18.02 -2.05 -11.35
N PHE A 220 -17.68 -0.82 -11.02
CA PHE A 220 -17.22 -0.49 -9.68
C PHE A 220 -17.55 0.94 -9.26
N LYS A 221 -17.52 1.15 -7.95
CA LYS A 221 -17.57 2.46 -7.31
C LYS A 221 -16.71 2.45 -6.06
N SER A 222 -15.94 3.52 -5.86
CA SER A 222 -15.10 3.72 -4.69
C SER A 222 -15.21 5.16 -4.21
N ASP A 223 -15.49 5.35 -2.93
CA ASP A 223 -15.54 6.64 -2.25
C ASP A 223 -14.45 6.67 -1.17
N ARG A 224 -13.56 7.67 -1.20
CA ARG A 224 -12.51 7.89 -0.21
C ARG A 224 -12.66 9.25 0.42
N PHE A 225 -12.64 9.30 1.72
CA PHE A 225 -12.64 10.53 2.51
C PHE A 225 -11.44 10.54 3.47
N MET A 226 -10.81 11.69 3.63
CA MET A 226 -9.70 11.86 4.56
C MET A 226 -9.75 13.23 5.21
N MET A 227 -9.45 13.27 6.51
CA MET A 227 -9.20 14.49 7.27
C MET A 227 -7.96 14.31 8.15
N SER A 228 -7.09 15.32 8.22
CA SER A 228 -5.97 15.32 9.15
C SER A 228 -5.83 16.67 9.87
N LEU A 229 -5.39 16.58 11.13
CA LEU A 229 -5.07 17.74 11.98
C LEU A 229 -3.66 17.58 12.51
N ASP A 230 -2.86 18.63 12.39
CA ASP A 230 -1.50 18.68 12.92
C ASP A 230 -1.39 19.86 13.90
N ARG A 231 -0.67 19.69 15.00
CA ARG A 231 -0.38 20.74 15.96
C ARG A 231 1.07 20.70 16.42
N ALA A 232 1.80 21.79 16.19
CA ALA A 232 3.11 21.96 16.80
C ALA A 232 2.95 22.17 18.31
N VAL A 233 3.66 21.37 19.10
CA VAL A 233 3.63 21.39 20.58
C VAL A 233 5.00 21.74 21.14
N ASN A 234 5.01 22.35 22.34
CA ASN A 234 6.21 22.64 23.10
C ASN A 234 5.92 22.43 24.59
N PHE A 235 6.55 21.43 25.18
CA PHE A 235 6.41 21.08 26.59
C PHE A 235 7.73 21.39 27.32
N GLY A 236 7.86 22.57 27.91
CA GLY A 236 9.04 22.95 28.67
C GLY A 236 10.37 22.88 27.87
N GLY A 237 10.35 23.36 26.61
CA GLY A 237 11.51 23.31 25.70
C GLY A 237 11.62 22.01 24.89
N THR A 238 10.77 21.01 25.14
CA THR A 238 10.63 19.82 24.28
C THR A 238 9.74 20.15 23.12
N LEU A 239 10.30 20.21 21.91
CA LEU A 239 9.57 20.51 20.68
C LEU A 239 8.97 19.24 20.10
N GLY A 240 7.79 19.36 19.49
CA GLY A 240 7.16 18.21 18.86
C GLY A 240 5.96 18.55 17.99
N ASN A 241 5.29 17.52 17.53
CA ASN A 241 4.08 17.61 16.73
C ASN A 241 3.08 16.54 17.16
N LEU A 242 1.83 16.92 17.35
CA LEU A 242 0.68 16.04 17.49
C LEU A 242 -0.05 15.99 16.15
N SER A 243 -0.26 14.80 15.61
CA SER A 243 -1.01 14.59 14.37
C SER A 243 -2.19 13.67 14.64
N LEU A 244 -3.35 13.99 14.07
CA LEU A 244 -4.56 13.16 14.09
C LEU A 244 -4.96 12.88 12.63
N LEU A 245 -5.41 11.67 12.37
CA LEU A 245 -5.85 11.20 11.05
C LEU A 245 -7.20 10.50 11.20
N TYR A 246 -8.14 10.86 10.35
CA TYR A 246 -9.32 10.08 10.01
C TYR A 246 -9.31 9.82 8.50
N ALA A 247 -9.53 8.58 8.10
CA ALA A 247 -9.70 8.23 6.69
C ALA A 247 -10.68 7.07 6.55
N GLU A 248 -11.47 7.09 5.48
CA GLU A 248 -12.46 6.05 5.18
C GLU A 248 -12.51 5.79 3.68
N ASN A 249 -12.63 4.52 3.31
CA ASN A 249 -12.90 4.05 1.96
C ASN A 249 -14.12 3.13 1.99
N GLN A 250 -15.04 3.33 1.05
CA GLN A 250 -16.14 2.42 0.77
C GLN A 250 -16.07 2.06 -0.70
N LYS A 251 -16.06 0.78 -1.01
CA LYS A 251 -15.89 0.26 -2.35
C LYS A 251 -16.80 -0.93 -2.61
N GLY A 252 -17.38 -0.99 -3.82
CA GLY A 252 -18.10 -2.15 -4.31
C GLY A 252 -17.78 -2.38 -5.78
N PHE A 253 -17.69 -3.64 -6.19
CA PHE A 253 -17.36 -4.01 -7.55
C PHE A 253 -17.91 -5.36 -7.95
N GLY A 254 -18.31 -5.49 -9.22
CA GLY A 254 -18.56 -6.77 -9.86
C GLY A 254 -17.25 -7.53 -10.02
N ALA A 255 -17.21 -8.77 -9.58
CA ALA A 255 -16.00 -9.58 -9.57
C ALA A 255 -15.94 -10.56 -10.75
N SER A 256 -16.95 -10.56 -11.64
CA SER A 256 -16.97 -11.42 -12.82
C SER A 256 -16.42 -12.83 -12.53
N ASN A 257 -15.39 -13.25 -13.24
CA ASN A 257 -14.72 -14.53 -13.07
C ASN A 257 -13.43 -14.47 -12.22
N TYR A 258 -13.29 -13.48 -11.31
CA TYR A 258 -12.05 -13.27 -10.54
C TYR A 258 -11.63 -14.47 -9.70
N TYR A 259 -12.60 -15.20 -9.16
CA TYR A 259 -12.36 -16.35 -8.28
C TYR A 259 -12.79 -17.69 -8.88
N SER A 260 -13.70 -17.71 -9.86
CA SER A 260 -14.19 -18.91 -10.51
C SER A 260 -14.90 -18.58 -11.81
N SER A 261 -14.71 -19.40 -12.85
CA SER A 261 -15.46 -19.31 -14.10
C SER A 261 -16.91 -19.79 -13.98
N SER A 262 -17.18 -20.63 -12.99
CA SER A 262 -18.52 -21.20 -12.78
C SER A 262 -19.52 -20.17 -12.21
N PHE A 263 -19.02 -19.05 -11.67
CA PHE A 263 -19.83 -18.04 -11.02
C PHE A 263 -19.46 -16.64 -11.53
N PRO A 264 -19.92 -16.25 -12.72
CA PRO A 264 -19.57 -14.95 -13.32
C PRO A 264 -20.27 -13.76 -12.65
N ASP A 265 -21.26 -14.03 -11.82
CA ASP A 265 -22.11 -13.03 -11.19
C ASP A 265 -21.65 -12.61 -9.79
N GLN A 266 -20.35 -12.81 -9.49
CA GLN A 266 -19.77 -12.49 -8.18
C GLN A 266 -19.74 -10.97 -7.95
N PHE A 267 -19.89 -10.59 -6.68
CA PHE A 267 -19.78 -9.20 -6.26
C PHE A 267 -19.04 -9.10 -4.91
N GLU A 268 -18.30 -8.01 -4.73
CA GLU A 268 -17.62 -7.75 -3.47
C GLU A 268 -17.81 -6.30 -3.04
N ALA A 269 -18.12 -6.10 -1.77
CA ALA A 269 -18.20 -4.79 -1.16
C ALA A 269 -17.31 -4.73 0.08
N THR A 270 -16.40 -3.74 0.12
CA THR A 270 -15.47 -3.56 1.22
C THR A 270 -15.54 -2.15 1.78
N SER A 271 -15.27 -2.01 3.07
CA SER A 271 -15.00 -0.71 3.67
C SER A 271 -13.73 -0.78 4.53
N THR A 272 -13.00 0.32 4.62
CA THR A 272 -11.84 0.47 5.50
C THR A 272 -11.90 1.82 6.18
N ARG A 273 -11.79 1.84 7.50
CA ARG A 273 -11.78 3.07 8.32
C ARG A 273 -10.51 3.11 9.16
N VAL A 274 -9.83 4.26 9.17
CA VAL A 274 -8.61 4.50 9.93
C VAL A 274 -8.81 5.67 10.87
N LEU A 275 -8.46 5.47 12.14
CA LEU A 275 -8.26 6.52 13.13
C LEU A 275 -6.81 6.45 13.59
N GLY A 276 -6.09 7.55 13.55
CA GLY A 276 -4.69 7.59 13.91
C GLY A 276 -4.37 8.81 14.78
N ALA A 277 -3.50 8.60 15.77
CA ALA A 277 -2.88 9.67 16.55
C ALA A 277 -1.38 9.43 16.63
N ARG A 278 -0.58 10.46 16.39
CA ARG A 278 0.87 10.42 16.50
C ARG A 278 1.39 11.61 17.31
N LEU A 279 2.24 11.33 18.27
CA LEU A 279 3.00 12.32 19.02
C LEU A 279 4.49 12.08 18.79
N ASN A 280 5.20 13.03 18.21
CA ASN A 280 6.65 13.03 18.18
C ASN A 280 7.19 14.18 19.02
N LEU A 281 8.27 13.92 19.75
CA LEU A 281 8.92 14.88 20.65
C LEU A 281 10.43 14.81 20.44
N LYS A 282 11.09 15.97 20.54
CA LYS A 282 12.57 16.07 20.42
C LYS A 282 13.15 17.07 21.39
N LYS A 283 14.21 16.66 22.13
CA LYS A 283 14.95 17.54 23.04
C LYS A 283 16.36 16.99 23.29
N ASN A 284 17.40 17.80 23.11
CA ASN A 284 18.77 17.51 23.56
C ASN A 284 19.28 16.10 23.19
N GLY A 285 19.20 15.73 21.90
CA GLY A 285 19.63 14.42 21.44
C GLY A 285 18.65 13.29 21.69
N PHE A 286 17.61 13.48 22.50
CA PHE A 286 16.53 12.54 22.69
C PHE A 286 15.37 12.81 21.73
N SER A 287 14.87 11.77 21.09
CA SER A 287 13.62 11.80 20.30
C SER A 287 12.69 10.68 20.75
N TYR A 288 11.40 10.97 20.76
CA TYR A 288 10.34 10.03 21.13
C TYR A 288 9.23 10.07 20.09
N ASP A 289 8.73 8.92 19.70
CA ASP A 289 7.59 8.78 18.79
C ASP A 289 6.59 7.78 19.37
N LEU A 290 5.33 8.20 19.45
CA LEU A 290 4.19 7.38 19.84
C LEU A 290 3.14 7.45 18.74
N LYS A 291 2.68 6.32 18.26
CA LYS A 291 1.54 6.18 17.34
C LYS A 291 0.52 5.24 17.94
N VAL A 292 -0.73 5.66 17.95
CA VAL A 292 -1.87 4.82 18.32
C VAL A 292 -2.87 4.85 17.17
N ASN A 293 -3.30 3.69 16.72
CA ASN A 293 -4.14 3.58 15.54
C ASN A 293 -5.23 2.53 15.74
N TYR A 294 -6.37 2.80 15.12
CA TYR A 294 -7.45 1.85 14.88
C TYR A 294 -7.65 1.71 13.37
N VAL A 295 -7.72 0.48 12.89
CA VAL A 295 -8.09 0.14 11.51
C VAL A 295 -9.24 -0.84 11.57
N GLY A 296 -10.42 -0.42 11.16
CA GLY A 296 -11.59 -1.29 11.03
C GLY A 296 -11.87 -1.55 9.55
N ALA A 297 -12.25 -2.77 9.21
CA ALA A 297 -12.66 -3.11 7.85
C ALA A 297 -13.89 -4.04 7.87
N THR A 298 -14.68 -3.94 6.81
CA THR A 298 -15.75 -4.89 6.51
C THR A 298 -15.56 -5.43 5.11
N ASP A 299 -15.94 -6.69 4.93
CA ASP A 299 -15.92 -7.37 3.67
C ASP A 299 -17.21 -8.18 3.52
N ARG A 300 -17.87 -8.01 2.38
CA ARG A 300 -19.03 -8.77 1.95
C ARG A 300 -18.75 -9.34 0.58
N PHE A 301 -18.62 -10.65 0.51
CA PHE A 301 -18.48 -11.38 -0.76
C PHE A 301 -19.78 -12.12 -1.09
N GLU A 302 -20.27 -11.91 -2.30
CA GLU A 302 -21.47 -12.51 -2.87
C GLU A 302 -21.08 -13.39 -4.05
N LEU A 303 -21.41 -14.67 -3.99
CA LEU A 303 -21.21 -15.58 -5.11
C LEU A 303 -22.24 -15.32 -6.23
N TYR A 304 -23.43 -14.89 -5.83
CA TYR A 304 -24.51 -14.41 -6.68
C TYR A 304 -24.87 -12.99 -6.23
N ARG A 305 -24.63 -12.03 -7.09
CA ARG A 305 -24.80 -10.61 -6.79
C ARG A 305 -26.25 -10.27 -6.44
N GLU A 306 -26.51 -9.68 -5.29
CA GLU A 306 -27.83 -9.26 -4.85
C GLU A 306 -28.09 -7.78 -5.17
N THR A 307 -29.34 -7.44 -5.53
CA THR A 307 -29.75 -6.04 -5.88
C THR A 307 -29.65 -5.08 -4.70
N GLN A 308 -29.73 -5.62 -3.48
CA GLN A 308 -29.85 -4.85 -2.26
C GLN A 308 -28.52 -4.26 -1.80
N GLY A 309 -27.85 -3.45 -2.40
CA GLY A 309 -26.63 -2.96 -1.76
C GLY A 309 -25.94 -1.79 -2.40
N LEU A 310 -26.27 -1.46 -3.63
CA LEU A 310 -25.59 -0.37 -4.32
C LEU A 310 -26.55 0.38 -5.26
N ALA A 311 -27.30 1.33 -4.69
CA ALA A 311 -28.04 2.30 -5.50
C ALA A 311 -27.08 3.03 -6.44
N GLY A 312 -27.25 2.84 -7.76
CA GLY A 312 -26.51 3.56 -8.80
C GLY A 312 -25.50 2.77 -9.59
N PHE A 313 -25.39 1.45 -9.42
CA PHE A 313 -24.69 0.56 -10.34
C PHE A 313 -25.66 -0.06 -11.34
N ASN A 314 -25.17 -0.46 -12.53
CA ASN A 314 -25.97 -1.19 -13.53
C ASN A 314 -26.42 -2.54 -12.94
N ALA A 315 -27.27 -2.48 -11.94
CA ALA A 315 -27.87 -3.62 -11.25
C ALA A 315 -28.69 -4.49 -12.20
N ASP A 316 -29.10 -3.93 -13.35
CA ASP A 316 -30.06 -4.56 -14.27
C ASP A 316 -29.50 -5.78 -15.00
N GLN A 317 -28.17 -6.00 -14.99
CA GLN A 317 -27.58 -7.06 -15.79
C GLN A 317 -27.42 -8.39 -15.07
N VAL A 318 -27.26 -8.42 -13.72
CA VAL A 318 -26.78 -9.65 -13.03
C VAL A 318 -27.39 -9.86 -11.65
N ALA A 319 -28.37 -9.06 -11.25
CA ALA A 319 -28.82 -9.09 -9.87
C ALA A 319 -29.79 -10.24 -9.55
N TYR A 320 -29.54 -10.91 -8.45
CA TYR A 320 -30.41 -11.90 -7.85
C TYR A 320 -31.26 -11.25 -6.74
N GLU A 321 -32.47 -11.74 -6.61
CA GLU A 321 -33.37 -11.41 -5.50
C GLU A 321 -33.44 -12.59 -4.55
N ARG A 322 -33.53 -12.31 -3.26
CA ARG A 322 -33.66 -13.35 -2.23
C ARG A 322 -35.13 -13.60 -1.95
N ASN A 323 -35.55 -14.86 -2.02
CA ASN A 323 -36.87 -15.33 -1.65
C ASN A 323 -37.05 -15.39 -0.12
N GLU A 324 -38.26 -15.47 0.35
CA GLU A 324 -38.62 -15.65 1.77
C GLU A 324 -38.00 -16.93 2.37
N ASP A 325 -37.85 -17.98 1.55
CA ASP A 325 -37.23 -19.25 1.94
C ASP A 325 -35.70 -19.22 1.99
N GLY A 326 -35.09 -18.05 1.62
CA GLY A 326 -33.66 -17.85 1.61
C GLY A 326 -32.95 -18.26 0.31
N THR A 327 -33.67 -18.77 -0.68
CA THR A 327 -33.11 -19.05 -2.01
C THR A 327 -32.96 -17.77 -2.83
N TYR A 328 -32.12 -17.83 -3.87
CA TYR A 328 -31.85 -16.67 -4.72
C TYR A 328 -32.28 -16.96 -6.15
N PHE A 329 -32.91 -16.00 -6.80
CA PHE A 329 -33.32 -16.10 -8.22
C PHE A 329 -33.07 -14.78 -8.95
N ARG A 330 -32.82 -14.86 -10.24
CA ARG A 330 -32.67 -13.71 -11.12
C ARG A 330 -34.01 -13.44 -11.84
N ALA A 331 -34.69 -12.37 -11.49
CA ALA A 331 -36.00 -12.04 -12.08
C ALA A 331 -35.96 -11.86 -13.60
N SER A 332 -34.85 -11.38 -14.16
CA SER A 332 -34.70 -11.12 -15.60
C SER A 332 -34.58 -12.37 -16.45
N THR A 333 -34.05 -13.47 -15.94
CA THR A 333 -33.81 -14.73 -16.68
C THR A 333 -34.54 -15.94 -16.11
N GLY A 334 -34.99 -15.87 -14.87
CA GLY A 334 -35.55 -16.99 -14.14
C GLY A 334 -34.52 -17.97 -13.57
N ASP A 335 -33.21 -17.67 -13.73
CA ASP A 335 -32.14 -18.50 -13.20
C ASP A 335 -32.18 -18.53 -11.67
N THR A 336 -31.89 -19.68 -11.07
CA THR A 336 -31.78 -19.83 -9.63
C THR A 336 -30.34 -20.09 -9.22
N ALA A 337 -29.94 -19.55 -8.07
CA ALA A 337 -28.67 -19.90 -7.46
C ALA A 337 -28.62 -21.37 -7.09
N ALA A 338 -27.42 -21.91 -6.99
CA ALA A 338 -27.23 -23.32 -6.60
C ALA A 338 -27.86 -23.58 -5.24
N SER A 339 -28.55 -24.71 -5.08
CA SER A 339 -29.31 -25.07 -3.87
C SER A 339 -28.47 -25.18 -2.60
N TRP A 340 -27.15 -25.37 -2.73
CA TRP A 340 -26.21 -25.42 -1.62
C TRP A 340 -25.75 -24.01 -1.19
N TYR A 341 -26.12 -22.95 -1.91
CA TYR A 341 -25.71 -21.59 -1.58
C TYR A 341 -26.51 -21.02 -0.40
N GLY A 342 -25.90 -20.99 0.76
CA GLY A 342 -26.55 -20.55 2.00
C GLY A 342 -26.48 -19.03 2.25
N GLY A 343 -26.01 -18.23 1.28
CA GLY A 343 -25.89 -16.78 1.37
C GLY A 343 -24.44 -16.25 1.37
N HIS A 344 -24.31 -14.97 1.55
CA HIS A 344 -23.07 -14.21 1.40
C HIS A 344 -22.08 -14.47 2.54
N ASN A 345 -20.79 -14.24 2.25
CA ASN A 345 -19.75 -14.18 3.28
C ASN A 345 -19.68 -12.76 3.84
N PHE A 346 -19.71 -12.66 5.15
CA PHE A 346 -19.59 -11.40 5.88
C PHE A 346 -18.43 -11.46 6.86
N HIS A 347 -17.53 -10.48 6.78
CA HIS A 347 -16.39 -10.35 7.66
C HIS A 347 -16.31 -8.91 8.19
N LYS A 348 -15.99 -8.78 9.47
CA LYS A 348 -15.70 -7.49 10.11
C LYS A 348 -14.44 -7.65 10.92
N THR A 349 -13.38 -6.92 10.56
CA THR A 349 -12.12 -6.92 11.27
C THR A 349 -11.90 -5.61 12.00
N ALA A 350 -11.19 -5.66 13.12
CA ALA A 350 -10.69 -4.50 13.83
C ALA A 350 -9.25 -4.75 14.28
N ALA A 351 -8.40 -3.75 14.10
CA ALA A 351 -7.02 -3.78 14.53
C ALA A 351 -6.70 -2.53 15.36
N TRP A 352 -6.20 -2.74 16.57
CA TRP A 352 -5.70 -1.70 17.46
C TRP A 352 -4.18 -1.81 17.52
N THR A 353 -3.47 -0.72 17.26
CA THR A 353 -2.01 -0.73 17.24
C THR A 353 -1.46 0.41 18.08
N ALA A 354 -0.50 0.12 18.94
CA ALA A 354 0.31 1.10 19.66
C ALA A 354 1.79 0.85 19.33
N ASN A 355 2.43 1.84 18.69
CA ASN A 355 3.86 1.82 18.41
C ASN A 355 4.54 2.92 19.20
N THR A 356 5.58 2.58 19.95
CA THR A 356 6.37 3.57 20.68
C THR A 356 7.86 3.28 20.57
N HIS A 357 8.65 4.34 20.39
CA HIS A 357 10.10 4.21 20.48
C HIS A 357 10.75 5.50 20.95
N GLY A 358 11.88 5.33 21.62
CA GLY A 358 12.78 6.39 22.01
C GLY A 358 14.14 6.21 21.34
N SER A 359 14.72 7.28 20.83
CA SER A 359 16.07 7.30 20.28
C SER A 359 16.91 8.29 21.06
N TYR A 360 18.15 7.93 21.36
CA TYR A 360 19.12 8.79 22.01
C TYR A 360 20.40 8.90 21.19
N GLU A 361 20.76 10.11 20.85
CA GLU A 361 22.02 10.48 20.19
C GLU A 361 23.09 10.73 21.26
N TRP A 362 23.93 9.70 21.54
CA TRP A 362 25.02 9.77 22.50
C TRP A 362 26.08 10.80 22.09
N ASN A 363 26.31 10.86 20.80
CA ASN A 363 27.17 11.81 20.11
C ASN A 363 26.86 11.70 18.59
N PRO A 364 27.43 12.55 17.72
CA PRO A 364 27.15 12.52 16.28
C PRO A 364 27.41 11.19 15.57
N ARG A 365 28.17 10.27 16.20
CA ARG A 365 28.52 8.96 15.63
C ARG A 365 27.59 7.84 16.12
N HIS A 366 26.96 7.96 17.27
CA HIS A 366 26.25 6.88 17.94
C HIS A 366 24.80 7.26 18.28
N ILE A 367 23.84 6.51 17.73
CA ILE A 367 22.42 6.64 18.05
C ILE A 367 21.90 5.26 18.43
N THR A 368 21.22 5.16 19.56
CA THR A 368 20.53 3.96 20.00
C THR A 368 19.03 4.22 20.02
N THR A 369 18.25 3.30 19.47
CA THR A 369 16.79 3.33 19.48
C THR A 369 16.28 2.05 20.11
N VAL A 370 15.32 2.18 21.01
CA VAL A 370 14.59 1.07 21.61
C VAL A 370 13.10 1.35 21.52
N GLY A 371 12.31 0.32 21.39
CA GLY A 371 10.87 0.49 21.30
C GLY A 371 10.10 -0.79 21.33
N MET A 372 8.78 -0.62 21.28
CA MET A 372 7.86 -1.74 21.22
C MET A 372 6.66 -1.40 20.30
N ASN A 373 6.07 -2.46 19.76
CA ASN A 373 4.82 -2.45 19.02
C ASN A 373 3.87 -3.45 19.67
N ILE A 374 2.62 -3.02 19.90
CA ILE A 374 1.54 -3.89 20.36
C ILE A 374 0.43 -3.77 19.32
N ARG A 375 -0.03 -4.89 18.80
CA ARG A 375 -1.14 -4.96 17.86
C ARG A 375 -2.11 -6.05 18.29
N TYR A 376 -3.35 -5.67 18.49
CA TYR A 376 -4.48 -6.55 18.73
C TYR A 376 -5.39 -6.55 17.51
N ASP A 377 -5.62 -7.71 16.93
CA ASP A 377 -6.51 -7.92 15.79
C ASP A 377 -7.67 -8.82 16.22
N GLU A 378 -8.87 -8.53 15.73
CA GLU A 378 -10.05 -9.38 15.90
C GLU A 378 -10.86 -9.49 14.61
N ILE A 379 -11.58 -10.60 14.46
CA ILE A 379 -12.51 -10.82 13.36
C ILE A 379 -13.84 -11.36 13.90
N LEU A 380 -14.94 -10.76 13.44
CA LEU A 380 -16.29 -11.29 13.47
C LEU A 380 -16.64 -11.78 12.06
N SER A 381 -17.13 -13.00 11.93
CA SER A 381 -17.39 -13.59 10.62
C SER A 381 -18.52 -14.63 10.69
N ASN A 382 -19.12 -14.91 9.54
CA ASN A 382 -19.96 -16.09 9.36
C ASN A 382 -19.24 -17.27 8.69
N ALA A 383 -17.92 -17.10 8.37
CA ALA A 383 -17.12 -18.12 7.67
C ALA A 383 -15.76 -18.37 8.31
N LEU A 384 -15.11 -17.37 8.92
CA LEU A 384 -13.74 -17.43 9.46
C LEU A 384 -13.75 -17.32 10.98
N GLY A 385 -12.88 -18.08 11.66
CA GLY A 385 -12.75 -18.09 13.11
C GLY A 385 -13.43 -19.28 13.76
N GLN A 386 -13.38 -19.32 15.09
CA GLN A 386 -13.96 -20.37 15.92
C GLN A 386 -15.46 -20.17 16.12
N THR A 387 -16.21 -21.25 16.19
CA THR A 387 -17.65 -21.26 16.51
C THR A 387 -17.88 -21.39 18.00
N GLY A 388 -19.03 -20.88 18.50
CA GLY A 388 -19.44 -21.05 19.91
C GLY A 388 -18.68 -20.17 20.91
N ILE A 389 -17.86 -19.23 20.42
CA ILE A 389 -17.12 -18.27 21.27
C ILE A 389 -17.98 -17.05 21.61
N ILE A 390 -18.86 -16.68 20.69
CA ILE A 390 -19.75 -15.52 20.82
C ILE A 390 -21.20 -15.91 20.54
N ASP A 391 -22.16 -15.20 21.11
CA ASP A 391 -23.53 -15.23 20.64
C ASP A 391 -23.62 -14.61 19.23
N PRO A 392 -24.50 -15.11 18.35
CA PRO A 392 -24.66 -14.54 17.02
C PRO A 392 -24.92 -13.03 17.04
N VAL A 393 -24.13 -12.27 16.30
CA VAL A 393 -24.25 -10.80 16.17
C VAL A 393 -24.83 -10.48 14.80
N GLU A 394 -25.94 -9.77 14.74
CA GLU A 394 -26.58 -9.39 13.48
C GLU A 394 -25.66 -8.59 12.58
N VAL A 395 -25.67 -8.91 11.28
CA VAL A 395 -25.02 -8.10 10.25
C VAL A 395 -25.92 -6.92 9.92
N PRO A 396 -25.50 -5.67 10.12
CA PRO A 396 -26.35 -4.50 9.87
C PRO A 396 -26.89 -4.47 8.43
N ASN A 397 -28.20 -4.31 8.30
CA ASN A 397 -28.96 -4.24 7.04
C ASN A 397 -29.00 -5.57 6.23
N TRP A 398 -28.60 -6.69 6.81
CA TRP A 398 -28.61 -7.99 6.14
C TRP A 398 -29.29 -9.05 7.01
N PRO A 399 -30.05 -9.98 6.43
CA PRO A 399 -30.65 -11.10 7.16
C PRO A 399 -29.59 -12.19 7.40
N ALA A 400 -28.52 -11.82 8.11
CA ALA A 400 -27.35 -12.67 8.40
C ALA A 400 -26.76 -12.32 9.76
N SER A 401 -25.98 -13.21 10.34
CA SER A 401 -25.29 -12.99 11.60
C SER A 401 -23.83 -13.44 11.54
N TYR A 402 -22.96 -12.72 12.21
CA TYR A 402 -21.63 -13.18 12.55
C TYR A 402 -21.78 -14.26 13.63
N THR A 403 -21.32 -15.47 13.34
CA THR A 403 -21.43 -16.64 14.22
C THR A 403 -20.08 -17.17 14.68
N ARG A 404 -18.98 -16.56 14.18
CA ARG A 404 -17.61 -16.94 14.44
C ARG A 404 -16.79 -15.75 14.89
N TYR A 405 -15.80 -16.03 15.73
CA TYR A 405 -14.90 -15.03 16.28
C TYR A 405 -13.47 -15.59 16.37
N GLN A 406 -12.50 -14.72 16.17
CA GLN A 406 -11.11 -14.97 16.49
C GLN A 406 -10.40 -13.66 16.80
N ASP A 407 -9.49 -13.70 17.76
CA ASP A 407 -8.58 -12.60 18.06
C ASP A 407 -7.12 -13.06 18.10
N GLN A 408 -6.22 -12.10 17.98
CA GLN A 408 -4.79 -12.32 18.18
C GLN A 408 -4.12 -11.06 18.73
N LEU A 409 -3.11 -11.28 19.56
CA LEU A 409 -2.24 -10.24 20.10
C LEU A 409 -0.81 -10.46 19.61
N ASN A 410 -0.24 -9.44 18.97
CA ASN A 410 1.18 -9.41 18.57
C ASN A 410 1.92 -8.35 19.40
N MET A 411 2.98 -8.74 20.08
CA MET A 411 3.88 -7.86 20.82
C MET A 411 5.27 -7.96 20.22
N SER A 412 5.84 -6.83 19.86
CA SER A 412 7.22 -6.78 19.34
C SER A 412 8.05 -5.83 20.17
N TYR A 413 9.25 -6.26 20.51
CA TYR A 413 10.25 -5.46 21.21
C TYR A 413 11.48 -5.35 20.33
N PHE A 414 12.01 -4.16 20.16
CA PHE A 414 13.17 -3.97 19.31
C PHE A 414 14.22 -3.05 19.91
N ALA A 415 15.46 -3.30 19.49
CA ALA A 415 16.60 -2.44 19.75
C ALA A 415 17.42 -2.30 18.46
N GLU A 416 17.86 -1.09 18.16
CA GLU A 416 18.71 -0.75 17.03
C GLU A 416 19.82 0.19 17.47
N HIS A 417 21.04 -0.05 17.02
CA HIS A 417 22.17 0.85 17.20
C HIS A 417 22.76 1.26 15.85
N ARG A 418 22.94 2.56 15.67
CA ARG A 418 23.58 3.14 14.50
C ARG A 418 24.92 3.75 14.86
N TYR A 419 25.94 3.32 14.15
CA TYR A 419 27.27 3.90 14.15
C TYR A 419 27.54 4.60 12.82
N SER A 420 28.11 5.82 12.86
CA SER A 420 28.46 6.61 11.67
C SER A 420 29.77 7.33 11.92
N ASP A 421 30.82 6.99 11.17
CA ASP A 421 32.11 7.65 11.25
C ASP A 421 32.73 7.82 9.85
N GLY A 422 33.00 9.07 9.48
CA GLY A 422 33.50 9.41 8.15
C GLY A 422 32.63 8.84 7.02
N PRO A 423 33.16 7.94 6.15
CA PRO A 423 32.41 7.32 5.08
C PRO A 423 31.54 6.14 5.54
N LEU A 424 31.88 5.54 6.67
CA LEU A 424 31.26 4.30 7.17
C LEU A 424 30.01 4.58 7.97
N ARG A 425 28.95 3.80 7.70
CA ARG A 425 27.73 3.72 8.48
C ARG A 425 27.34 2.28 8.69
N ILE A 426 27.08 1.89 9.92
CA ILE A 426 26.59 0.58 10.30
C ILE A 426 25.32 0.77 11.12
N THR A 427 24.27 0.03 10.79
CA THR A 427 23.04 -0.03 11.58
C THR A 427 22.76 -1.50 11.87
N ALA A 428 22.80 -1.88 13.12
CA ALA A 428 22.52 -3.24 13.57
C ALA A 428 21.37 -3.22 14.58
N GLY A 429 20.50 -4.21 14.51
CA GLY A 429 19.37 -4.30 15.42
C GLY A 429 18.71 -5.66 15.39
N MET A 430 17.76 -5.81 16.28
CA MET A 430 17.02 -7.03 16.49
C MET A 430 15.60 -6.71 16.95
N LEU A 431 14.65 -7.48 16.47
CA LEU A 431 13.28 -7.47 16.95
C LEU A 431 12.90 -8.85 17.43
N LEU A 432 12.33 -8.93 18.64
CA LEU A 432 11.62 -10.09 19.15
C LEU A 432 10.13 -9.86 18.96
N ASN A 433 9.45 -10.80 18.33
CA ASN A 433 7.99 -10.81 18.25
C ASN A 433 7.42 -12.00 19.02
N GLN A 434 6.31 -11.75 19.72
CA GLN A 434 5.50 -12.76 20.40
C GLN A 434 4.07 -12.65 19.88
N ARG A 435 3.53 -13.77 19.40
CA ARG A 435 2.15 -13.87 18.97
C ARG A 435 1.36 -14.74 19.95
N GLN A 436 0.18 -14.25 20.30
CA GLN A 436 -0.84 -14.99 21.02
C GLN A 436 -2.09 -15.08 20.14
N LEU A 437 -2.62 -16.27 19.90
CA LEU A 437 -3.86 -16.53 19.19
C LEU A 437 -4.89 -17.04 20.20
N GLY A 438 -5.97 -16.26 20.43
CA GLY A 438 -6.88 -16.54 21.53
C GLY A 438 -6.17 -16.53 22.88
N SER A 439 -6.27 -17.63 23.65
CA SER A 439 -5.63 -17.78 24.95
C SER A 439 -4.21 -18.39 24.92
N GLU A 440 -3.74 -18.85 23.76
CA GLU A 440 -2.47 -19.57 23.63
C GLU A 440 -1.35 -18.67 23.12
N ILE A 441 -0.16 -18.74 23.75
CA ILE A 441 1.07 -18.13 23.19
C ILE A 441 1.65 -19.15 22.22
N ILE A 442 1.59 -18.82 20.92
CA ILE A 442 1.96 -19.78 19.90
C ILE A 442 3.42 -19.68 19.52
N VAL A 443 3.97 -18.48 19.34
CA VAL A 443 5.31 -18.36 18.73
C VAL A 443 6.05 -17.13 19.20
N SER A 444 7.35 -17.31 19.48
CA SER A 444 8.33 -16.22 19.56
C SER A 444 9.25 -16.28 18.35
N ALA A 445 9.37 -15.20 17.61
CA ALA A 445 10.23 -15.11 16.45
C ALA A 445 11.21 -13.95 16.56
N TRP A 446 12.46 -14.19 16.14
CA TRP A 446 13.53 -13.21 16.14
C TRP A 446 13.80 -12.71 14.72
N SER A 447 13.98 -11.40 14.59
CA SER A 447 14.32 -10.75 13.32
C SER A 447 15.58 -9.89 13.52
N PRO A 448 16.79 -10.48 13.56
CA PRO A 448 18.04 -9.74 13.55
C PRO A 448 18.33 -9.15 12.18
N GLY A 449 19.16 -8.11 12.13
CA GLY A 449 19.64 -7.57 10.87
C GLY A 449 20.75 -6.55 11.05
N ILE A 450 21.55 -6.41 10.00
CA ILE A 450 22.64 -5.45 9.90
C ILE A 450 22.67 -4.83 8.52
N ASP A 451 22.84 -3.51 8.48
CA ASP A 451 23.04 -2.72 7.27
C ASP A 451 24.38 -2.01 7.34
N VAL A 452 25.14 -2.04 6.26
CA VAL A 452 26.42 -1.37 6.12
C VAL A 452 26.40 -0.46 4.90
N GLY A 453 26.67 0.82 5.09
CA GLY A 453 26.83 1.80 4.02
C GLY A 453 28.22 2.39 4.03
N PHE A 454 28.84 2.50 2.85
CA PHE A 454 30.14 3.15 2.66
C PHE A 454 30.06 4.23 1.60
N LYS A 455 30.28 5.48 2.01
CA LYS A 455 30.22 6.64 1.10
C LYS A 455 31.48 6.70 0.25
N LEU A 456 31.31 6.67 -1.07
CA LEU A 456 32.37 6.87 -2.07
C LEU A 456 32.45 8.35 -2.52
N GLY A 457 32.22 9.29 -1.61
CA GLY A 457 32.14 10.72 -1.87
C GLY A 457 30.83 11.33 -1.40
N LYS A 458 30.48 12.53 -1.89
CA LYS A 458 29.31 13.27 -1.36
C LYS A 458 27.95 12.64 -1.69
N LEU A 459 27.83 11.93 -2.81
CA LEU A 459 26.56 11.50 -3.38
C LEU A 459 26.51 10.01 -3.76
N SER A 460 27.59 9.28 -3.57
CA SER A 460 27.69 7.85 -3.93
C SER A 460 27.85 7.01 -2.68
N THR A 461 27.13 5.91 -2.59
CA THR A 461 27.15 4.97 -1.47
C THR A 461 27.14 3.54 -1.98
N LEU A 462 28.10 2.74 -1.57
CA LEU A 462 28.02 1.27 -1.60
C LEU A 462 27.29 0.84 -0.33
N TYR A 463 26.46 -0.19 -0.43
CA TYR A 463 25.75 -0.72 0.73
C TYR A 463 25.60 -2.23 0.64
N ALA A 464 25.45 -2.84 1.80
CA ALA A 464 25.08 -4.24 1.95
C ALA A 464 24.17 -4.39 3.16
N SER A 465 23.25 -5.35 3.11
CA SER A 465 22.37 -5.69 4.21
C SER A 465 22.14 -7.19 4.30
N VAL A 466 21.96 -7.65 5.53
CA VAL A 466 21.51 -9.01 5.86
C VAL A 466 20.45 -8.90 6.95
N ASP A 467 19.32 -9.55 6.75
CA ASP A 467 18.27 -9.59 7.76
C ASP A 467 17.47 -10.90 7.71
N GLN A 468 16.81 -11.19 8.83
CA GLN A 468 15.79 -12.21 8.94
C GLN A 468 14.42 -11.57 9.11
N SER A 469 13.45 -12.08 8.40
CA SER A 469 12.08 -11.57 8.41
C SER A 469 11.09 -12.72 8.56
N VAL A 470 9.92 -12.43 9.16
CA VAL A 470 8.89 -13.43 9.46
C VAL A 470 7.50 -12.92 9.09
N ARG A 471 6.58 -13.86 8.76
CA ARG A 471 5.15 -13.63 8.60
C ARG A 471 4.35 -14.70 9.33
N TYR A 472 3.29 -14.30 10.02
CA TYR A 472 2.32 -15.23 10.61
C TYR A 472 1.15 -15.48 9.66
N PRO A 473 0.48 -16.66 9.74
CA PRO A 473 -0.71 -16.94 8.95
C PRO A 473 -1.85 -15.97 9.24
N THR A 474 -2.63 -15.66 8.20
CA THR A 474 -3.85 -14.85 8.27
C THR A 474 -5.04 -15.69 8.79
N TYR A 475 -6.16 -15.03 9.11
CA TYR A 475 -7.37 -15.77 9.48
C TYR A 475 -7.92 -16.63 8.31
N THR A 476 -7.71 -16.20 7.07
CA THR A 476 -8.04 -17.01 5.89
C THR A 476 -7.16 -18.25 5.82
N ASP A 477 -5.85 -18.14 5.99
CA ASP A 477 -4.93 -19.28 6.01
C ASP A 477 -5.33 -20.32 7.08
N LEU A 478 -5.81 -19.84 8.24
CA LEU A 478 -6.14 -20.72 9.38
C LEU A 478 -7.54 -21.33 9.31
N TYR A 479 -8.55 -20.58 8.87
CA TYR A 479 -9.96 -20.93 9.12
C TYR A 479 -10.83 -21.06 7.87
N TYR A 480 -10.31 -20.76 6.67
CA TYR A 480 -11.14 -20.84 5.47
C TYR A 480 -11.54 -22.30 5.18
N ALA A 481 -12.82 -22.52 4.89
CA ALA A 481 -13.36 -23.84 4.64
C ALA A 481 -14.59 -23.76 3.71
N ARG A 482 -14.41 -23.30 2.47
CA ARG A 482 -15.48 -23.16 1.48
C ARG A 482 -14.93 -23.37 0.06
N GLY A 483 -15.79 -23.79 -0.86
CA GLY A 483 -15.48 -23.83 -2.30
C GLY A 483 -14.27 -24.70 -2.66
N ASN A 484 -14.12 -25.87 -2.06
CA ASN A 484 -12.97 -26.76 -2.25
C ASN A 484 -11.62 -26.13 -1.85
N ALA A 485 -11.61 -25.24 -0.83
CA ALA A 485 -10.39 -24.69 -0.28
C ALA A 485 -10.45 -24.74 1.26
N TYR A 486 -9.39 -25.25 1.89
CA TYR A 486 -9.32 -25.47 3.33
C TYR A 486 -8.03 -24.91 3.92
N GLY A 487 -8.18 -24.02 4.90
CA GLY A 487 -7.10 -23.55 5.77
C GLY A 487 -6.69 -24.61 6.78
N SER A 488 -5.62 -24.33 7.53
CA SER A 488 -5.11 -25.25 8.57
C SER A 488 -4.71 -24.49 9.82
N LEU A 489 -5.09 -25.01 10.99
CA LEU A 489 -4.65 -24.50 12.29
C LEU A 489 -3.21 -24.91 12.64
N ASP A 490 -2.67 -25.90 11.94
CA ASP A 490 -1.32 -26.42 12.15
C ASP A 490 -0.24 -25.59 11.42
N LEU A 491 -0.62 -24.46 10.81
CA LEU A 491 0.32 -23.61 10.10
C LEU A 491 1.28 -22.89 11.05
N ASP A 492 2.56 -23.06 10.75
CA ASP A 492 3.65 -22.30 11.39
C ASP A 492 3.91 -20.98 10.67
N HIS A 493 4.76 -20.13 11.24
CA HIS A 493 5.14 -18.87 10.60
C HIS A 493 6.12 -19.10 9.43
N GLU A 494 6.03 -18.23 8.43
CA GLU A 494 7.02 -18.16 7.36
C GLU A 494 8.29 -17.44 7.84
N SER A 495 9.43 -17.84 7.30
CA SER A 495 10.72 -17.20 7.56
C SER A 495 11.49 -16.93 6.27
N ALA A 496 12.21 -15.81 6.22
CA ALA A 496 13.10 -15.48 5.12
C ALA A 496 14.40 -14.85 5.62
N GLN A 497 15.51 -15.29 5.05
CA GLN A 497 16.80 -14.64 5.14
C GLN A 497 17.05 -13.85 3.87
N ASN A 498 17.29 -12.56 4.02
CA ASN A 498 17.49 -11.63 2.90
C ASN A 498 18.93 -11.13 2.92
N PHE A 499 19.56 -11.15 1.74
CA PHE A 499 20.91 -10.65 1.50
C PHE A 499 20.83 -9.65 0.35
N GLU A 500 21.42 -8.49 0.51
CA GLU A 500 21.46 -7.47 -0.53
C GLU A 500 22.81 -6.78 -0.55
N ALA A 501 23.29 -6.46 -1.77
CA ALA A 501 24.42 -5.57 -1.97
C ALA A 501 24.11 -4.64 -3.14
N GLY A 502 24.45 -3.35 -3.01
CA GLY A 502 24.11 -2.39 -4.05
C GLY A 502 24.96 -1.13 -4.04
N TYR A 503 24.79 -0.37 -5.09
CA TYR A 503 25.41 0.92 -5.29
C TYR A 503 24.33 1.96 -5.59
N ARG A 504 24.40 3.10 -4.91
CA ARG A 504 23.50 4.24 -5.15
C ARG A 504 24.30 5.50 -5.44
N ARG A 505 23.86 6.24 -6.46
CA ARG A 505 24.27 7.60 -6.71
C ARG A 505 23.07 8.55 -6.62
N GLY A 506 23.12 9.49 -5.71
CA GLY A 506 22.15 10.58 -5.58
C GLY A 506 22.20 11.54 -6.77
N VAL A 507 21.27 12.49 -6.82
CA VAL A 507 21.16 13.44 -7.95
C VAL A 507 22.41 14.31 -8.06
N GLN A 508 23.14 14.11 -9.15
CA GLN A 508 24.28 14.95 -9.56
C GLN A 508 24.24 15.14 -11.07
N ASN A 509 24.45 16.37 -11.54
CA ASN A 509 24.38 16.70 -12.96
C ASN A 509 23.11 16.18 -13.63
N ASN A 510 21.97 16.28 -12.91
CA ASN A 510 20.64 15.85 -13.37
C ASN A 510 20.43 14.33 -13.45
N ILE A 511 21.40 13.53 -13.06
CA ILE A 511 21.34 12.07 -13.14
C ILE A 511 21.34 11.47 -11.74
N ARG A 512 20.49 10.48 -11.51
CA ARG A 512 20.53 9.57 -10.36
C ARG A 512 20.48 8.12 -10.83
N TYR A 513 21.07 7.20 -10.11
CA TYR A 513 20.90 5.77 -10.36
C TYR A 513 21.20 4.92 -9.13
N ASN A 514 20.61 3.76 -9.12
CA ASN A 514 20.80 2.72 -8.12
C ASN A 514 20.80 1.37 -8.83
N ALA A 515 21.63 0.45 -8.37
CA ALA A 515 21.63 -0.95 -8.78
C ALA A 515 21.90 -1.83 -7.56
N ALA A 516 21.20 -2.95 -7.45
CA ALA A 516 21.36 -3.91 -6.37
C ALA A 516 21.24 -5.35 -6.88
N ALA A 517 22.05 -6.22 -6.29
CA ALA A 517 21.87 -7.66 -6.33
C ALA A 517 21.28 -8.14 -5.02
N PHE A 518 20.36 -9.09 -5.06
CA PHE A 518 19.72 -9.63 -3.88
C PHE A 518 19.59 -11.15 -3.95
N HIS A 519 19.57 -11.77 -2.79
CA HIS A 519 19.28 -13.19 -2.62
C HIS A 519 18.37 -13.37 -1.41
N ARG A 520 17.29 -14.14 -1.55
CA ARG A 520 16.36 -14.48 -0.47
C ARG A 520 16.20 -15.99 -0.37
N ARG A 521 16.37 -16.51 0.83
CA ARG A 521 16.04 -17.89 1.21
C ARG A 521 14.77 -17.88 2.04
N SER A 522 13.70 -18.45 1.52
CA SER A 522 12.43 -18.54 2.21
C SER A 522 12.13 -19.99 2.58
N THR A 523 11.69 -20.20 3.80
CA THR A 523 11.32 -21.51 4.35
C THR A 523 9.95 -21.45 5.00
N ASN A 524 9.25 -22.57 5.02
CA ASN A 524 7.90 -22.70 5.57
C ASN A 524 6.91 -21.72 4.94
N LEU A 525 7.05 -21.43 3.64
CA LEU A 525 6.09 -20.57 2.98
C LEU A 525 4.69 -21.17 3.04
N ILE A 526 3.74 -20.37 3.46
CA ILE A 526 2.33 -20.74 3.44
C ILE A 526 1.84 -20.57 2.01
N ASP A 527 1.38 -21.66 1.43
CA ASP A 527 0.86 -21.72 0.07
C ASP A 527 -0.44 -22.50 0.05
N TRP A 528 -1.32 -22.11 -0.85
CA TRP A 528 -2.51 -22.87 -1.18
C TRP A 528 -2.16 -23.82 -2.30
N VAL A 529 -2.19 -25.13 -2.03
CA VAL A 529 -1.69 -26.16 -2.92
C VAL A 529 -2.76 -27.16 -3.28
N LYS A 530 -2.75 -27.61 -4.55
CA LYS A 530 -3.53 -28.74 -5.03
C LYS A 530 -2.61 -29.93 -5.28
N PHE A 531 -2.96 -31.11 -4.74
CA PHE A 531 -2.24 -32.34 -4.98
C PHE A 531 -2.74 -33.02 -6.25
N PRO A 532 -1.92 -33.83 -6.94
CA PRO A 532 -2.33 -34.57 -8.14
C PRO A 532 -3.62 -35.38 -7.93
N GLY A 533 -4.57 -35.22 -8.85
CA GLY A 533 -5.87 -35.89 -8.78
C GLY A 533 -6.85 -35.36 -7.73
N ASN A 534 -6.54 -34.23 -7.10
CA ASN A 534 -7.42 -33.57 -6.11
C ASN A 534 -7.61 -32.11 -6.46
N ASP A 535 -8.83 -31.69 -6.76
CA ASP A 535 -9.17 -30.27 -7.05
C ASP A 535 -9.29 -29.40 -5.80
N THR A 536 -9.13 -29.98 -4.62
CA THR A 536 -9.20 -29.28 -3.35
C THR A 536 -7.86 -28.60 -3.06
N ALA A 537 -7.92 -27.31 -2.73
CA ALA A 537 -6.75 -26.54 -2.30
C ALA A 537 -6.61 -26.57 -0.76
N PHE A 538 -5.39 -26.78 -0.29
CA PHE A 538 -5.08 -26.78 1.15
C PHE A 538 -4.00 -25.73 1.46
N ALA A 539 -4.19 -24.97 2.54
CA ALA A 539 -3.13 -24.10 3.05
C ALA A 539 -2.10 -24.93 3.82
N GLN A 540 -0.83 -24.90 3.40
CA GLN A 540 0.26 -25.69 4.00
C GLN A 540 1.61 -24.96 4.00
N ASN A 541 2.48 -25.28 4.97
CA ASN A 541 3.88 -24.81 5.07
C ASN A 541 4.84 -25.76 4.34
N ILE A 542 4.62 -26.02 3.08
CA ILE A 542 5.44 -27.00 2.35
C ILE A 542 6.35 -26.40 1.29
N THR A 543 6.23 -25.11 1.04
CA THR A 543 6.97 -24.44 -0.03
C THR A 543 8.24 -23.80 0.52
N ASN A 544 9.38 -24.12 -0.09
CA ASN A 544 10.64 -23.42 0.10
C ASN A 544 11.06 -22.79 -1.22
N LEU A 545 11.43 -21.53 -1.20
CA LEU A 545 11.76 -20.78 -2.39
C LEU A 545 13.00 -19.92 -2.17
N ASN A 546 14.03 -20.15 -2.99
CA ASN A 546 15.20 -19.29 -3.06
C ASN A 546 15.08 -18.38 -4.28
N LEU A 547 15.19 -17.08 -4.09
CA LEU A 547 15.12 -16.09 -5.16
C LEU A 547 16.42 -15.31 -5.23
N THR A 548 16.99 -15.22 -6.42
CA THR A 548 18.18 -14.39 -6.70
C THR A 548 17.84 -13.42 -7.82
N GLY A 549 18.21 -12.16 -7.68
CA GLY A 549 17.89 -11.17 -8.71
C GLY A 549 18.78 -9.95 -8.71
N LEU A 550 18.58 -9.18 -9.77
CA LEU A 550 19.20 -7.87 -10.00
C LEU A 550 18.09 -6.85 -10.25
N GLU A 551 18.20 -5.68 -9.67
CA GLU A 551 17.33 -4.57 -9.97
C GLU A 551 18.07 -3.25 -10.07
N GLY A 552 17.49 -2.30 -10.78
CA GLY A 552 18.07 -0.98 -10.90
C GLY A 552 17.06 0.09 -11.26
N ASN A 553 17.42 1.33 -10.90
CA ASN A 553 16.66 2.53 -11.21
C ASN A 553 17.60 3.58 -11.81
N PHE A 554 17.13 4.29 -12.81
CA PHE A 554 17.83 5.40 -13.45
C PHE A 554 16.87 6.60 -13.56
N GLY A 555 17.38 7.80 -13.35
CA GLY A 555 16.62 9.03 -13.57
C GLY A 555 17.48 10.13 -14.13
N TYR A 556 17.04 10.72 -15.24
CA TYR A 556 17.56 11.95 -15.80
C TYR A 556 16.52 13.07 -15.69
N TYR A 557 16.93 14.26 -15.27
CA TYR A 557 16.07 15.43 -15.11
C TYR A 557 16.73 16.66 -15.75
N ALA A 558 16.11 17.23 -16.77
CA ALA A 558 16.66 18.38 -17.47
C ALA A 558 16.80 19.60 -16.57
N SER A 559 17.93 20.29 -16.65
CA SER A 559 18.20 21.52 -15.87
C SER A 559 17.44 22.71 -16.40
N LYS A 560 17.29 22.85 -17.71
CA LYS A 560 16.65 24.01 -18.34
C LYS A 560 15.14 23.74 -18.55
N ARG A 561 14.30 24.69 -18.15
CA ARG A 561 12.85 24.58 -18.31
C ARG A 561 12.38 24.47 -19.76
N LYS A 562 13.23 24.83 -20.74
CA LYS A 562 12.91 24.83 -22.17
C LYS A 562 13.35 23.54 -22.89
N ASP A 563 14.08 22.64 -22.23
CA ASP A 563 14.54 21.41 -22.87
C ASP A 563 13.33 20.57 -23.31
N PHE A 564 13.43 19.98 -24.51
CA PHE A 564 12.40 19.12 -25.08
C PHE A 564 12.17 17.89 -24.20
N VAL A 565 13.23 17.18 -23.81
CA VAL A 565 13.17 16.09 -22.84
C VAL A 565 13.30 16.68 -21.43
N ARG A 566 12.25 16.58 -20.64
CA ARG A 566 12.19 17.09 -19.25
C ARG A 566 12.71 16.08 -18.24
N SER A 567 12.36 14.83 -18.44
CA SER A 567 12.87 13.72 -17.61
C SER A 567 12.79 12.40 -18.36
N ILE A 568 13.72 11.51 -18.03
CA ILE A 568 13.68 10.10 -18.37
C ILE A 568 13.88 9.35 -17.05
N VAL A 569 12.95 8.46 -16.70
CA VAL A 569 13.06 7.59 -15.53
C VAL A 569 12.86 6.16 -15.99
N GLY A 570 13.80 5.30 -15.65
CA GLY A 570 13.75 3.88 -15.99
C GLY A 570 13.98 3.03 -14.76
N SER A 571 13.42 1.85 -14.75
CA SER A 571 13.67 0.82 -13.75
C SER A 571 13.61 -0.56 -14.38
N PHE A 572 14.34 -1.50 -13.82
CA PHE A 572 14.33 -2.89 -14.25
C PHE A 572 14.52 -3.83 -13.07
N MET A 573 14.02 -5.04 -13.20
CA MET A 573 14.26 -6.17 -12.31
C MET A 573 14.32 -7.44 -13.14
N PHE A 574 15.31 -8.30 -12.84
CA PHE A 574 15.39 -9.69 -13.31
C PHE A 574 15.57 -10.58 -12.09
N MET A 575 14.83 -11.68 -12.06
CA MET A 575 14.83 -12.57 -10.91
C MET A 575 14.60 -14.01 -11.34
N GLN A 576 15.32 -14.91 -10.70
CA GLN A 576 15.17 -16.33 -10.89
C GLN A 576 14.98 -17.01 -9.55
N GLY A 577 13.99 -17.90 -9.50
CA GLY A 577 13.70 -18.74 -8.35
C GLY A 577 14.27 -20.14 -8.51
N SER A 578 14.58 -20.78 -7.40
CA SER A 578 14.81 -22.21 -7.30
C SER A 578 14.03 -22.78 -6.13
N THR A 579 13.32 -23.86 -6.36
CA THR A 579 12.58 -24.62 -5.36
C THR A 579 12.99 -26.09 -5.47
N PRO A 580 12.93 -26.89 -4.40
CA PRO A 580 12.98 -28.34 -4.51
C PRO A 580 11.91 -28.83 -5.49
N GLU A 581 12.12 -29.97 -6.11
CA GLU A 581 11.09 -30.61 -6.94
C GLU A 581 9.83 -30.86 -6.09
N VAL A 582 8.67 -30.44 -6.60
CA VAL A 582 7.40 -30.48 -5.87
C VAL A 582 6.36 -31.26 -6.68
N GLU A 583 5.60 -32.11 -5.99
CA GLU A 583 4.51 -32.90 -6.56
C GLU A 583 3.14 -32.26 -6.29
N TYR A 584 3.04 -30.93 -6.35
CA TYR A 584 1.80 -30.18 -6.15
C TYR A 584 1.75 -28.94 -7.02
N THR A 585 0.55 -28.43 -7.27
CA THR A 585 0.34 -27.12 -7.93
C THR A 585 0.23 -26.04 -6.88
N SER A 586 1.16 -25.06 -6.91
CA SER A 586 1.15 -23.83 -6.10
C SER A 586 0.17 -22.84 -6.70
N LEU A 587 -0.66 -22.18 -5.86
CA LEU A 587 -1.59 -21.17 -6.32
C LEU A 587 -1.02 -19.74 -6.17
N TYR A 588 0.00 -19.53 -5.33
CA TYR A 588 0.53 -18.18 -5.05
C TYR A 588 2.05 -18.11 -4.95
N ALA A 589 2.72 -18.98 -4.20
CA ALA A 589 4.11 -18.78 -3.81
C ALA A 589 5.09 -18.97 -4.99
N LEU A 590 4.79 -19.82 -5.96
CA LEU A 590 5.63 -20.10 -7.12
C LEU A 590 5.25 -19.29 -8.37
N ASP A 591 4.25 -18.41 -8.26
CA ASP A 591 3.85 -17.48 -9.31
C ASP A 591 4.43 -16.09 -8.97
N TYR A 592 5.45 -15.64 -9.71
CA TYR A 592 6.13 -14.36 -9.49
C TYR A 592 6.65 -13.74 -10.78
N LEU A 593 6.92 -12.42 -10.76
CA LEU A 593 7.55 -11.74 -11.90
C LEU A 593 9.01 -12.18 -12.03
N GLY A 594 9.37 -12.82 -13.16
CA GLY A 594 10.75 -13.15 -13.54
C GLY A 594 11.51 -11.94 -14.07
N ALA A 595 10.83 -11.09 -14.83
CA ALA A 595 11.40 -9.85 -15.37
C ALA A 595 10.35 -8.73 -15.41
N LYS A 596 10.79 -7.50 -15.13
CA LYS A 596 10.00 -6.29 -15.35
C LYS A 596 10.90 -5.14 -15.71
N ALA A 597 10.51 -4.36 -16.69
CA ALA A 597 11.20 -3.12 -17.07
C ALA A 597 10.18 -2.01 -17.31
N ASN A 598 10.48 -0.81 -16.81
CA ASN A 598 9.69 0.39 -17.02
C ASN A 598 10.57 1.52 -17.53
N ILE A 599 10.06 2.29 -18.48
CA ILE A 599 10.66 3.55 -18.89
C ILE A 599 9.58 4.61 -19.03
N THR A 600 9.78 5.77 -18.42
CA THR A 600 8.90 6.92 -18.56
C THR A 600 9.67 8.12 -19.08
N VAL A 601 9.10 8.81 -20.06
CA VAL A 601 9.70 10.01 -20.64
C VAL A 601 8.70 11.16 -20.59
N ASN A 602 9.12 12.32 -20.14
CA ASN A 602 8.33 13.55 -20.15
C ASN A 602 8.93 14.53 -21.15
N ASN A 603 8.17 14.85 -22.19
CA ASN A 603 8.55 15.77 -23.25
C ASN A 603 7.79 17.09 -23.12
N ARG A 604 8.48 18.21 -23.36
CA ARG A 604 7.85 19.52 -23.51
C ARG A 604 7.66 19.82 -24.98
N LEU A 605 6.39 19.91 -25.42
CA LEU A 605 6.04 20.20 -26.81
C LEU A 605 5.98 21.71 -27.13
N GLY A 606 5.94 22.56 -26.11
CA GLY A 606 5.91 24.03 -26.23
C GLY A 606 4.69 24.65 -25.55
N ASN A 607 4.72 25.95 -25.27
CA ASN A 607 3.58 26.76 -24.78
C ASN A 607 2.76 26.12 -23.62
N GLY A 608 3.45 25.43 -22.69
CA GLY A 608 2.80 24.75 -21.57
C GLY A 608 2.20 23.39 -21.93
N LEU A 609 2.42 22.87 -23.13
CA LEU A 609 1.99 21.54 -23.56
C LEU A 609 3.12 20.52 -23.33
N PHE A 610 2.76 19.39 -22.75
CA PHE A 610 3.66 18.30 -22.40
C PHE A 610 3.07 16.95 -22.84
N LEU A 611 3.93 16.02 -23.20
CA LEU A 611 3.60 14.62 -23.43
C LEU A 611 4.44 13.77 -22.49
N LYS A 612 3.82 13.03 -21.61
CA LYS A 612 4.46 11.95 -20.86
C LYS A 612 3.99 10.62 -21.42
N TRP A 613 4.93 9.74 -21.67
CA TRP A 613 4.65 8.37 -22.07
C TRP A 613 5.46 7.40 -21.23
N ALA A 614 4.93 6.22 -21.06
CA ALA A 614 5.51 5.16 -20.28
C ALA A 614 5.40 3.84 -21.05
N VAL A 615 6.43 3.02 -20.97
CA VAL A 615 6.46 1.64 -21.49
C VAL A 615 6.72 0.73 -20.31
N THR A 616 5.88 -0.29 -20.14
CA THR A 616 6.04 -1.36 -19.17
C THR A 616 6.12 -2.69 -19.90
N ALA A 617 7.18 -3.46 -19.65
CA ALA A 617 7.34 -4.83 -20.13
C ALA A 617 7.43 -5.77 -18.92
N GLN A 618 6.71 -6.88 -18.96
CA GLN A 618 6.67 -7.86 -17.88
C GLN A 618 6.74 -9.28 -18.44
N ASP A 619 7.42 -10.15 -17.68
CA ASP A 619 7.47 -11.59 -17.89
C ASP A 619 7.30 -12.28 -16.54
N ARG A 620 6.37 -13.24 -16.47
CA ARG A 620 5.97 -13.93 -15.24
C ARG A 620 6.36 -15.40 -15.30
N VAL A 621 6.93 -15.88 -14.22
CA VAL A 621 7.16 -17.31 -13.98
C VAL A 621 5.91 -17.89 -13.31
N GLY A 622 5.56 -19.13 -13.67
CA GLY A 622 4.39 -19.83 -13.15
C GLY A 622 3.34 -20.11 -14.21
N THR A 623 2.35 -20.87 -13.83
CA THR A 623 1.23 -21.30 -14.69
C THR A 623 -0.09 -21.02 -14.02
N TYR A 624 -1.16 -21.00 -14.79
CA TYR A 624 -2.52 -20.99 -14.28
C TYR A 624 -3.38 -22.00 -15.03
N GLU A 625 -4.37 -22.56 -14.34
CA GLU A 625 -5.37 -23.41 -14.96
C GLU A 625 -6.35 -22.53 -15.78
N SER A 626 -6.36 -22.73 -17.09
CA SER A 626 -7.28 -22.00 -17.98
C SER A 626 -8.72 -22.39 -17.73
N PHE A 627 -9.59 -21.44 -17.43
CA PHE A 627 -11.02 -21.66 -17.28
C PHE A 627 -11.70 -22.14 -18.58
N THR A 628 -11.10 -21.91 -19.73
CA THR A 628 -11.65 -22.32 -21.03
C THR A 628 -11.30 -23.76 -21.39
N THR A 629 -10.07 -24.20 -21.10
CA THR A 629 -9.57 -25.52 -21.50
C THR A 629 -9.39 -26.50 -20.35
N GLY A 630 -9.31 -26.02 -19.10
CA GLY A 630 -8.94 -26.83 -17.94
C GLY A 630 -7.46 -27.20 -17.89
N GLU A 631 -6.64 -26.71 -18.83
CA GLU A 631 -5.23 -27.03 -18.93
C GLU A 631 -4.37 -26.00 -18.19
N GLN A 632 -3.17 -26.41 -17.76
CA GLN A 632 -2.16 -25.50 -17.24
C GLN A 632 -1.55 -24.72 -18.40
N VAL A 633 -1.57 -23.40 -18.30
CA VAL A 633 -1.07 -22.44 -19.30
C VAL A 633 -0.02 -21.54 -18.69
N ASP A 634 1.11 -21.37 -19.39
CA ASP A 634 2.15 -20.41 -19.02
C ASP A 634 1.65 -18.98 -19.23
N TYR A 635 2.11 -18.06 -18.39
CA TYR A 635 1.88 -16.64 -18.62
C TYR A 635 2.66 -16.16 -19.84
N ALA A 636 1.98 -15.47 -20.75
CA ALA A 636 2.63 -14.82 -21.89
C ALA A 636 3.25 -13.48 -21.46
N PRO A 637 4.50 -13.19 -21.85
CA PRO A 637 5.07 -11.87 -21.62
C PRO A 637 4.31 -10.81 -22.40
N PHE A 638 4.22 -9.60 -21.85
CA PHE A 638 3.50 -8.50 -22.49
C PHE A 638 4.22 -7.16 -22.37
N LEU A 639 3.82 -6.22 -23.24
CA LEU A 639 4.30 -4.86 -23.25
C LEU A 639 3.11 -3.90 -23.38
N THR A 640 2.99 -2.94 -22.45
CA THR A 640 2.01 -1.87 -22.51
C THR A 640 2.67 -0.51 -22.74
N VAL A 641 1.94 0.38 -23.39
CA VAL A 641 2.33 1.78 -23.59
C VAL A 641 1.22 2.67 -23.08
N ASP A 642 1.55 3.55 -22.15
CA ASP A 642 0.64 4.55 -21.61
C ASP A 642 1.09 5.95 -21.99
N ALA A 643 0.16 6.87 -22.22
CA ALA A 643 0.46 8.24 -22.57
C ALA A 643 -0.44 9.25 -21.86
N LYS A 644 0.12 10.38 -21.47
CA LYS A 644 -0.60 11.54 -20.95
C LYS A 644 -0.18 12.79 -21.70
N LEU A 645 -1.07 13.32 -22.51
CA LEU A 645 -0.93 14.66 -23.07
C LEU A 645 -1.54 15.64 -22.08
N TYR A 646 -0.79 16.64 -21.63
CA TYR A 646 -1.34 17.64 -20.72
C TYR A 646 -0.89 19.04 -21.05
N TRP A 647 -1.82 19.97 -20.88
CA TRP A 647 -1.60 21.39 -21.03
C TRP A 647 -1.65 22.07 -19.66
N ALA A 648 -0.54 22.64 -19.25
CA ALA A 648 -0.37 23.39 -18.01
C ALA A 648 0.27 24.74 -18.36
N PRO A 649 -0.55 25.79 -18.63
CA PRO A 649 -0.05 27.08 -19.06
C PRO A 649 0.88 27.67 -17.99
N VAL A 650 2.06 28.11 -18.43
CA VAL A 650 3.01 28.80 -17.56
C VAL A 650 2.38 30.16 -17.21
N ALA A 651 2.32 30.44 -15.93
CA ALA A 651 1.74 31.64 -15.36
C ALA A 651 2.09 32.93 -16.11
N GLY A 652 1.10 33.62 -16.63
CA GLY A 652 1.23 34.89 -17.36
C GLY A 652 -0.07 35.52 -17.80
N ILE A 653 -1.20 34.83 -17.73
CA ILE A 653 -2.44 35.30 -18.35
C ILE A 653 -3.35 36.09 -17.41
N THR A 654 -3.24 35.97 -16.07
CA THR A 654 -3.99 36.80 -15.13
C THR A 654 -3.22 37.08 -13.84
N ARG A 655 -3.50 38.21 -13.17
CA ARG A 655 -2.91 38.58 -11.87
C ARG A 655 -3.29 37.66 -10.69
N ARG A 656 -4.31 36.80 -10.86
CA ARG A 656 -4.69 35.72 -9.92
C ARG A 656 -4.55 34.37 -10.63
N GLN A 657 -3.36 33.81 -10.59
CA GLN A 657 -3.05 32.56 -11.28
C GLN A 657 -3.59 31.37 -10.47
N ILE A 658 -4.72 30.82 -10.93
CA ILE A 658 -5.14 29.47 -10.55
C ILE A 658 -4.38 28.53 -11.48
N PRO A 659 -3.42 27.74 -11.00
CA PRO A 659 -2.77 26.73 -11.82
C PRO A 659 -3.82 25.75 -12.31
N PHE A 660 -3.90 25.63 -13.64
CA PHE A 660 -4.87 24.81 -14.36
C PHE A 660 -4.10 23.77 -15.17
N GLN A 661 -4.65 22.57 -15.25
CA GLN A 661 -4.14 21.53 -16.14
C GLN A 661 -5.34 20.84 -16.81
N ALA A 662 -5.36 20.83 -18.14
CA ALA A 662 -6.21 19.93 -18.91
C ALA A 662 -5.37 18.74 -19.35
N PHE A 663 -5.94 17.55 -19.42
CA PHE A 663 -5.21 16.35 -19.79
C PHE A 663 -6.05 15.34 -20.57
N LEU A 664 -5.37 14.55 -21.38
CA LEU A 664 -5.85 13.36 -22.06
C LEU A 664 -4.92 12.21 -21.69
N ASN A 665 -5.44 11.16 -21.08
CA ASN A 665 -4.72 9.91 -20.82
C ASN A 665 -5.16 8.85 -21.85
N ILE A 666 -4.21 8.07 -22.29
CA ILE A 666 -4.40 6.87 -23.12
C ILE A 666 -3.65 5.76 -22.40
N ASN A 667 -4.36 4.79 -21.87
CA ASN A 667 -3.79 3.61 -21.24
C ASN A 667 -3.84 2.45 -22.23
N ASN A 668 -2.82 1.59 -22.19
CA ASN A 668 -2.64 0.48 -23.11
C ASN A 668 -2.84 0.91 -24.57
N ALA A 669 -2.06 1.92 -25.04
CA ALA A 669 -2.22 2.53 -26.36
C ALA A 669 -2.06 1.53 -27.52
N LEU A 670 -1.33 0.42 -27.29
CA LEU A 670 -1.14 -0.66 -28.27
C LEU A 670 -2.32 -1.63 -28.35
N ASP A 671 -3.31 -1.48 -27.47
CA ASP A 671 -4.47 -2.38 -27.36
C ASP A 671 -4.06 -3.84 -27.10
N GLN A 672 -3.01 -4.02 -26.28
CA GLN A 672 -2.47 -5.33 -25.94
C GLN A 672 -3.48 -6.10 -25.08
N TYR A 673 -3.77 -7.34 -25.43
CA TYR A 673 -4.50 -8.27 -24.61
C TYR A 673 -3.52 -8.97 -23.66
N TYR A 674 -3.75 -8.87 -22.35
CA TYR A 674 -2.84 -9.42 -21.34
C TYR A 674 -3.54 -9.74 -20.02
N PHE A 675 -2.85 -10.52 -19.18
CA PHE A 675 -3.28 -10.92 -17.85
C PHE A 675 -2.22 -10.58 -16.82
N ASP A 676 -2.58 -9.85 -15.77
CA ASP A 676 -1.77 -9.74 -14.56
C ASP A 676 -1.96 -10.96 -13.66
N ARG A 677 -3.16 -11.51 -13.68
CA ARG A 677 -3.56 -12.78 -13.07
C ARG A 677 -4.27 -13.63 -14.10
N GLY A 678 -3.97 -14.91 -14.13
CA GLY A 678 -4.59 -15.85 -15.07
C GLY A 678 -6.11 -15.81 -15.06
N ASN A 679 -6.72 -15.96 -16.23
CA ASN A 679 -8.16 -15.86 -16.49
C ASN A 679 -8.81 -14.47 -16.29
N VAL A 680 -8.10 -13.48 -15.78
CA VAL A 680 -8.62 -12.11 -15.59
C VAL A 680 -7.96 -11.17 -16.60
N ALA A 681 -8.58 -11.08 -17.79
CA ALA A 681 -8.12 -10.18 -18.82
C ALA A 681 -8.16 -8.72 -18.35
N GLN A 682 -7.08 -7.99 -18.58
CA GLN A 682 -7.04 -6.56 -18.33
C GLN A 682 -7.72 -5.78 -19.48
N PRO A 683 -8.23 -4.56 -19.23
CA PRO A 683 -8.86 -3.77 -20.30
C PRO A 683 -7.87 -3.52 -21.44
N GLY A 684 -8.37 -3.58 -22.68
CA GLY A 684 -7.67 -3.12 -23.84
C GLY A 684 -7.36 -1.63 -23.77
N ARG A 685 -7.18 -0.96 -24.90
CA ARG A 685 -6.94 0.49 -24.91
C ARG A 685 -8.15 1.25 -24.36
N TRP A 686 -7.89 2.12 -23.38
CA TRP A 686 -8.91 3.02 -22.85
C TRP A 686 -8.40 4.45 -22.68
N ILE A 687 -9.32 5.41 -22.78
CA ILE A 687 -9.03 6.83 -22.86
C ILE A 687 -9.80 7.56 -21.77
N SER A 688 -9.15 8.51 -21.11
CA SER A 688 -9.82 9.46 -20.22
C SER A 688 -9.34 10.89 -20.45
N THR A 689 -10.23 11.85 -20.27
CA THR A 689 -9.91 13.28 -20.36
C THR A 689 -10.41 14.00 -19.12
N GLY A 690 -9.74 15.07 -18.73
CA GLY A 690 -10.12 15.79 -17.54
C GLY A 690 -9.40 17.11 -17.32
N ILE A 691 -9.77 17.72 -16.21
CA ILE A 691 -9.29 19.03 -15.77
C ILE A 691 -8.86 18.92 -14.32
N GLU A 692 -7.75 19.56 -14.00
CA GLU A 692 -7.29 19.76 -12.63
C GLU A 692 -7.06 21.25 -12.36
N LEU A 693 -7.75 21.77 -11.35
CA LEU A 693 -7.56 23.11 -10.81
C LEU A 693 -6.75 23.00 -9.51
N ARG A 694 -5.76 23.87 -9.32
CA ARG A 694 -4.99 23.97 -8.09
C ARG A 694 -5.05 25.38 -7.56
N PHE A 695 -5.18 25.56 -6.27
CA PHE A 695 -5.10 26.86 -5.61
C PHE A 695 -4.02 26.82 -4.53
N ARG A 696 -3.25 27.93 -4.45
CA ARG A 696 -2.13 28.07 -3.52
C ARG A 696 -2.22 29.41 -2.78
#